data_8db7bbc859f6e9aa5e83109af84ccf6e
#
_entry.id   8db7bbc859f6e9aa5e83109af84ccf6e
#
_cell.length_a   1.000
_cell.length_b   1.000
_cell.length_c   1.000
_cell.angle_alpha   90.00
_cell.angle_beta   90.00
_cell.angle_gamma   90.00
#
_symmetry.space_group_name_H-M   'P 1'
#
loop_
_entity.id
_entity.type
_entity.pdbx_description
1 polymer ?
#
loop_
_entity_poly.entity_id
_entity_poly.type
_entity_poly.pdbx_seq_one_letter_code
_entity_poly.pdbx_strand_id
1 'polypeptide(L)'
;MAKWVYLFREGNADMRNLLGGKGANLAEMTNLGLPIPPGFTVTTEACTDYYNHGRSISEEIQIQIFDALALLEEKLGKKFGDTENPLLVSVRSGARASMPGMMDTILNLGLTDISVEGFAKRTGNPRFAYDSYRRFIQMFSDVVMEVPKSLFERVIDEIKEDRKVHFDTELTAEDLKEVIRRFKEIYKEKMGEEFPQEPQVQLMEAVKAVFRSWDNERAIVYRRMNDIPGDWGTAVNVQSMVFGNMGNTSGTGVAFTRNPSTGAKGIYGEYLINAQGEDVVAGIRTPQPITRLEEDLPECYEEFLKIANRLEEHYRDMQDMEFTIEDGKLYFLQTRNGKRTAQAALQIACDLVDEGMITPQEAVSRIEAKSLDQLLHPAFDPDALKKGTVMGQALPASPGAAAGKIYFTAEEAKEAHETGERVILVRLETSPEDIEGMHAAEGILTVRGGMTSHAAVVARGMGTACISGCGDIVIDEKKKQFTLGGKTYFEGDYISLDGSTGKIYDGDIQTQEASISGNFGRIMSWADSFRKLRVRTNADTPADAANAVRLGAEGIGLCRTEHMFFEPERIPKIRKMILSKTVEEREKALEELIPFQKGDFKALYEVMEGKPVTIRFLDPPLHEFVPTDEKDIEALAKDMNLSVEEVKSTCSELHEFNPMMGHRGCRLSVTYPEIARMQTRAVIEAAIEVSKEKGFEIVPEIMVPLVGDKKELKFVKDVIVETAEKVKAEKNSNLVYHIGTMIEIPRAALLANEIAEEAEFFSFGTNDLTQMTFGFSRDDAGKFLVDYYKSKIYESDPFAKLDQNGVGQLIEMAVTKGRSQRPNLKIGICGEHGGDPSSVAFCHKVGMDYVSCSPFRVPIARLAAAQAAIANAGK
;
A
#
# COMPACT_ATOMS: atom_id res chain seq x y z
N MET A 1 13.52 39.79 -0.26
CA MET A 1 13.06 38.96 -1.36
C MET A 1 13.17 37.51 -0.92
N ALA A 2 12.14 36.71 -1.18
CA ALA A 2 12.22 35.27 -0.95
C ALA A 2 13.20 34.63 -1.94
N LYS A 3 13.92 33.59 -1.50
CA LYS A 3 14.83 32.87 -2.38
C LYS A 3 14.12 31.64 -2.96
N TRP A 4 13.85 31.70 -4.27
CA TRP A 4 13.12 30.69 -5.01
C TRP A 4 14.01 29.74 -5.81
N VAL A 5 15.25 30.15 -6.10
CA VAL A 5 16.20 29.44 -6.95
C VAL A 5 17.53 29.25 -6.23
N TYR A 6 18.06 28.04 -6.28
CA TYR A 6 19.32 27.65 -5.66
C TYR A 6 20.26 27.03 -6.69
N LEU A 7 21.46 27.55 -6.83
CA LEU A 7 22.53 26.83 -7.54
C LEU A 7 22.86 25.53 -6.80
N PHE A 8 23.28 24.48 -7.48
CA PHE A 8 23.58 23.21 -6.80
C PHE A 8 24.59 23.38 -5.65
N ARG A 9 25.60 24.25 -5.81
CA ARG A 9 26.57 24.56 -4.75
C ARG A 9 25.98 25.24 -3.50
N GLU A 10 24.77 25.78 -3.60
CA GLU A 10 24.09 26.51 -2.51
C GLU A 10 23.19 25.62 -1.65
N GLY A 11 22.98 24.39 -2.04
CA GLY A 11 22.15 23.43 -1.33
C GLY A 11 22.94 22.28 -0.71
N ASN A 12 22.23 21.39 -0.03
CA ASN A 12 22.74 20.14 0.54
C ASN A 12 21.65 19.08 0.70
N ALA A 13 22.00 17.89 1.14
CA ALA A 13 21.09 16.77 1.30
C ALA A 13 19.94 17.02 2.30
N ASP A 14 20.12 17.89 3.29
CA ASP A 14 19.11 18.19 4.33
C ASP A 14 17.98 19.09 3.80
N MET A 15 18.20 19.77 2.67
CA MET A 15 17.22 20.66 2.04
C MET A 15 16.20 19.96 1.17
N ARG A 16 15.94 18.68 1.42
CA ARG A 16 15.04 17.84 0.61
C ARG A 16 13.63 18.38 0.50
N ASN A 17 13.12 19.02 1.55
CA ASN A 17 11.78 19.61 1.53
C ASN A 17 11.67 20.79 0.56
N LEU A 18 12.74 21.54 0.39
CA LEU A 18 12.80 22.72 -0.45
C LEU A 18 13.25 22.43 -1.88
N LEU A 19 14.29 21.60 -2.03
CA LEU A 19 14.94 21.30 -3.32
C LEU A 19 14.38 20.03 -3.98
N GLY A 20 13.52 19.30 -3.29
CA GLY A 20 13.13 17.95 -3.69
C GLY A 20 14.26 16.93 -3.48
N GLY A 21 13.97 15.65 -3.63
CA GLY A 21 14.98 14.62 -3.45
C GLY A 21 16.12 14.70 -4.47
N LYS A 22 15.80 14.93 -5.72
CA LYS A 22 16.80 15.05 -6.81
C LYS A 22 17.69 16.29 -6.66
N GLY A 23 17.09 17.46 -6.41
CA GLY A 23 17.82 18.71 -6.26
C GLY A 23 18.76 18.70 -5.04
N ALA A 24 18.29 18.18 -3.91
CA ALA A 24 19.11 18.05 -2.71
C ALA A 24 20.32 17.13 -2.92
N ASN A 25 20.13 15.99 -3.60
CA ASN A 25 21.22 15.07 -3.91
C ASN A 25 22.21 15.62 -4.97
N LEU A 26 21.72 16.33 -5.96
CA LEU A 26 22.60 17.03 -6.92
C LEU A 26 23.47 18.08 -6.22
N ALA A 27 22.89 18.82 -5.29
CA ALA A 27 23.62 19.79 -4.47
C ALA A 27 24.69 19.10 -3.59
N GLU A 28 24.33 18.04 -2.91
CA GLU A 28 25.23 17.26 -2.06
C GLU A 28 26.40 16.68 -2.84
N MET A 29 26.13 16.01 -3.98
CA MET A 29 27.17 15.48 -4.86
C MET A 29 28.10 16.57 -5.41
N THR A 30 27.54 17.73 -5.74
CA THR A 30 28.36 18.90 -6.19
C THR A 30 29.32 19.36 -5.08
N ASN A 31 28.83 19.45 -3.85
CA ASN A 31 29.66 19.87 -2.70
C ASN A 31 30.68 18.81 -2.27
N LEU A 32 30.43 17.53 -2.56
CA LEU A 32 31.41 16.45 -2.43
C LEU A 32 32.51 16.49 -3.49
N GLY A 33 32.44 17.39 -4.46
CA GLY A 33 33.41 17.52 -5.54
C GLY A 33 33.30 16.42 -6.61
N LEU A 34 32.15 15.76 -6.71
CA LEU A 34 31.90 14.76 -7.74
C LEU A 34 31.64 15.39 -9.13
N PRO A 35 31.84 14.65 -10.22
CA PRO A 35 31.66 15.16 -11.58
C PRO A 35 30.16 15.29 -11.92
N ILE A 36 29.56 16.37 -11.47
CA ILE A 36 28.15 16.69 -11.68
C ILE A 36 28.06 17.83 -12.71
N PRO A 37 27.28 17.69 -13.78
CA PRO A 37 26.98 18.82 -14.65
C PRO A 37 26.35 19.95 -13.85
N PRO A 38 26.84 21.18 -13.90
CA PRO A 38 26.30 22.27 -13.08
C PRO A 38 24.89 22.66 -13.47
N GLY A 39 24.16 23.22 -12.51
CA GLY A 39 22.79 23.65 -12.69
C GLY A 39 22.21 24.31 -11.46
N PHE A 40 20.93 24.49 -11.47
CA PHE A 40 20.16 25.08 -10.38
C PHE A 40 18.81 24.41 -10.17
N THR A 41 18.24 24.61 -8.99
CA THR A 41 16.93 24.08 -8.62
C THR A 41 15.96 25.23 -8.35
N VAL A 42 14.79 25.18 -9.00
CA VAL A 42 13.62 25.99 -8.65
C VAL A 42 12.84 25.22 -7.58
N THR A 43 12.55 25.86 -6.45
CA THR A 43 12.10 25.20 -5.23
C THR A 43 10.67 24.63 -5.31
N THR A 44 10.35 23.70 -4.41
CA THR A 44 8.97 23.21 -4.22
C THR A 44 8.01 24.32 -3.81
N GLU A 45 8.49 25.33 -3.09
CA GLU A 45 7.70 26.51 -2.71
C GLU A 45 7.30 27.34 -3.94
N ALA A 46 8.15 27.43 -4.96
CA ALA A 46 7.82 28.06 -6.23
C ALA A 46 6.69 27.30 -6.98
N CYS A 47 6.64 25.99 -6.85
CA CYS A 47 5.52 25.19 -7.37
C CYS A 47 4.20 25.51 -6.64
N THR A 48 4.23 25.61 -5.34
CA THR A 48 3.06 25.99 -4.53
C THR A 48 2.60 27.42 -4.88
N ASP A 49 3.54 28.35 -5.04
CA ASP A 49 3.25 29.71 -5.49
C ASP A 49 2.57 29.73 -6.87
N TYR A 50 3.08 28.93 -7.82
CA TYR A 50 2.48 28.77 -9.14
C TYR A 50 1.00 28.35 -9.10
N TYR A 51 0.65 27.37 -8.26
CA TYR A 51 -0.74 26.95 -8.12
C TYR A 51 -1.61 28.01 -7.41
N ASN A 52 -1.07 28.67 -6.41
CA ASN A 52 -1.80 29.73 -5.67
C ASN A 52 -2.07 30.96 -6.52
N HIS A 53 -1.27 31.24 -7.54
CA HIS A 53 -1.41 32.35 -8.48
C HIS A 53 -2.02 31.95 -9.83
N GLY A 54 -2.92 30.97 -9.83
CA GLY A 54 -3.68 30.61 -11.04
C GLY A 54 -2.83 30.00 -12.15
N ARG A 55 -1.85 29.17 -11.77
CA ARG A 55 -0.90 28.50 -12.70
C ARG A 55 -0.05 29.47 -13.51
N SER A 56 0.43 30.51 -12.86
CA SER A 56 1.40 31.46 -13.43
C SER A 56 2.64 31.58 -12.55
N ILE A 57 3.81 31.74 -13.18
CA ILE A 57 5.08 31.95 -12.49
C ILE A 57 5.24 33.45 -12.27
N SER A 58 5.44 33.88 -11.02
CA SER A 58 5.62 35.28 -10.67
C SER A 58 6.89 35.88 -11.32
N GLU A 59 6.89 37.20 -11.56
CA GLU A 59 8.02 37.89 -12.13
C GLU A 59 9.30 37.75 -11.28
N GLU A 60 9.17 37.72 -9.97
CA GLU A 60 10.28 37.49 -9.02
C GLU A 60 10.96 36.13 -9.24
N ILE A 61 10.17 35.08 -9.44
CA ILE A 61 10.70 33.73 -9.72
C ILE A 61 11.37 33.70 -11.09
N GLN A 62 10.76 34.33 -12.10
CA GLN A 62 11.33 34.39 -13.44
C GLN A 62 12.69 35.08 -13.45
N ILE A 63 12.83 36.23 -12.77
CA ILE A 63 14.12 36.96 -12.64
C ILE A 63 15.16 36.04 -11.98
N GLN A 64 14.84 35.35 -10.89
CA GLN A 64 15.81 34.46 -10.25
C GLN A 64 16.21 33.26 -11.12
N ILE A 65 15.31 32.76 -11.97
CA ILE A 65 15.62 31.70 -12.94
C ILE A 65 16.64 32.21 -13.96
N PHE A 66 16.43 33.41 -14.52
CA PHE A 66 17.34 33.98 -15.52
C PHE A 66 18.67 34.43 -14.92
N ASP A 67 18.69 34.91 -13.67
CA ASP A 67 19.94 35.23 -12.97
C ASP A 67 20.76 33.95 -12.73
N ALA A 68 20.13 32.85 -12.32
CA ALA A 68 20.81 31.57 -12.15
C ALA A 68 21.32 31.01 -13.49
N LEU A 69 20.55 31.18 -14.56
CA LEU A 69 20.99 30.81 -15.93
C LEU A 69 22.20 31.58 -16.34
N ALA A 70 22.27 32.90 -16.12
CA ALA A 70 23.43 33.74 -16.44
C ALA A 70 24.69 33.28 -15.69
N LEU A 71 24.56 32.91 -14.40
CA LEU A 71 25.67 32.34 -13.62
C LEU A 71 26.13 30.97 -14.17
N LEU A 72 25.20 30.17 -14.66
CA LEU A 72 25.52 28.91 -15.32
C LEU A 72 26.26 29.10 -16.63
N GLU A 73 25.85 30.07 -17.45
CA GLU A 73 26.51 30.47 -18.69
C GLU A 73 27.94 30.92 -18.43
N GLU A 74 28.16 31.80 -17.45
CA GLU A 74 29.48 32.27 -17.03
C GLU A 74 30.40 31.12 -16.60
N LYS A 75 29.87 30.19 -15.76
CA LYS A 75 30.63 29.03 -15.26
C LYS A 75 31.09 28.11 -16.38
N LEU A 76 30.27 27.92 -17.41
CA LEU A 76 30.55 26.98 -18.50
C LEU A 76 31.20 27.61 -19.71
N GLY A 77 31.27 28.96 -19.77
CA GLY A 77 31.75 29.66 -20.94
C GLY A 77 30.91 29.43 -22.19
N LYS A 78 29.62 29.15 -22.01
CA LYS A 78 28.64 28.90 -23.08
C LYS A 78 27.46 29.83 -22.90
N LYS A 79 26.72 30.10 -23.95
CA LYS A 79 25.53 30.94 -23.89
C LYS A 79 24.28 30.18 -24.32
N PHE A 80 23.20 30.36 -23.60
CA PHE A 80 21.94 29.72 -23.89
C PHE A 80 21.36 30.27 -25.19
N GLY A 81 21.20 29.38 -26.18
CA GLY A 81 20.79 29.78 -27.54
C GLY A 81 21.87 30.41 -28.41
N ASP A 82 23.13 30.34 -28.03
CA ASP A 82 24.23 30.84 -28.85
C ASP A 82 24.27 30.14 -30.21
N THR A 83 24.65 30.92 -31.22
CA THR A 83 24.73 30.46 -32.62
C THR A 83 26.01 29.66 -32.92
N GLU A 84 27.02 29.73 -32.07
CA GLU A 84 28.30 29.05 -32.29
C GLU A 84 28.61 27.98 -31.25
N ASN A 85 28.33 28.27 -29.96
CA ASN A 85 28.60 27.38 -28.83
C ASN A 85 27.42 27.39 -27.84
N PRO A 86 26.27 26.82 -28.23
CA PRO A 86 25.07 26.88 -27.41
C PRO A 86 25.24 26.11 -26.11
N LEU A 87 24.79 26.71 -24.98
CA LEU A 87 24.46 26.00 -23.77
C LEU A 87 23.14 25.27 -23.98
N LEU A 88 23.12 23.98 -23.74
CA LEU A 88 21.90 23.19 -23.69
C LEU A 88 21.62 22.73 -22.26
N VAL A 89 20.37 22.70 -21.88
CA VAL A 89 19.96 22.30 -20.54
C VAL A 89 18.85 21.25 -20.57
N SER A 90 18.79 20.47 -19.52
CA SER A 90 17.62 19.63 -19.20
C SER A 90 16.77 20.31 -18.14
N VAL A 91 15.45 20.07 -18.16
CA VAL A 91 14.51 20.49 -17.14
C VAL A 91 13.83 19.25 -16.60
N ARG A 92 14.04 18.96 -15.33
CA ARG A 92 13.60 17.71 -14.68
C ARG A 92 12.82 18.01 -13.41
N SER A 93 11.78 17.25 -13.18
CA SER A 93 11.06 17.26 -11.91
C SER A 93 11.90 16.70 -10.75
N GLY A 94 11.60 17.15 -9.53
CA GLY A 94 12.26 16.68 -8.31
C GLY A 94 11.34 16.81 -7.10
N ALA A 95 10.41 15.87 -6.92
CA ALA A 95 9.55 15.84 -5.75
C ALA A 95 10.32 15.40 -4.48
N ARG A 96 9.77 15.72 -3.29
CA ARG A 96 10.34 15.30 -1.99
C ARG A 96 10.41 13.78 -1.87
N ALA A 97 9.37 13.08 -2.37
CA ALA A 97 9.35 11.63 -2.48
C ALA A 97 9.64 11.20 -3.93
N SER A 98 10.28 10.05 -4.09
CA SER A 98 10.56 9.50 -5.42
C SER A 98 9.26 9.02 -6.08
N MET A 99 8.96 9.53 -7.27
CA MET A 99 7.78 9.21 -8.07
C MET A 99 8.20 8.82 -9.51
N PRO A 100 8.78 7.62 -9.70
CA PRO A 100 9.36 7.22 -10.98
C PRO A 100 8.31 7.18 -12.10
N GLY A 101 8.60 7.85 -13.21
CA GLY A 101 7.74 7.86 -14.40
C GLY A 101 6.44 8.66 -14.27
N MET A 102 6.20 9.29 -13.10
CA MET A 102 4.94 10.03 -12.86
C MET A 102 4.99 11.47 -13.31
N MET A 103 6.18 12.05 -13.42
CA MET A 103 6.37 13.45 -13.78
C MET A 103 7.36 13.59 -14.92
N ASP A 104 7.32 14.75 -15.57
CA ASP A 104 7.91 14.98 -16.86
C ASP A 104 9.38 15.43 -16.82
N THR A 105 10.10 15.15 -17.90
CA THR A 105 11.49 15.57 -18.14
C THR A 105 11.59 16.12 -19.55
N ILE A 106 12.27 17.22 -19.74
CA ILE A 106 12.54 17.81 -21.05
C ILE A 106 14.07 17.95 -21.22
N LEU A 107 14.60 17.44 -22.33
CA LEU A 107 16.04 17.46 -22.64
C LEU A 107 16.34 18.40 -23.81
N ASN A 108 17.58 18.79 -23.93
CA ASN A 108 18.13 19.53 -25.07
C ASN A 108 17.50 20.93 -25.29
N LEU A 109 17.02 21.59 -24.23
CA LEU A 109 16.54 22.97 -24.34
C LEU A 109 17.69 23.93 -24.76
N GLY A 110 17.36 24.89 -25.56
CA GLY A 110 18.30 25.86 -26.14
C GLY A 110 18.56 25.63 -27.63
N LEU A 111 18.12 24.50 -28.19
CA LEU A 111 18.20 24.23 -29.61
C LEU A 111 17.13 25.02 -30.39
N THR A 112 17.59 25.67 -31.44
CA THR A 112 16.78 26.41 -32.42
C THR A 112 17.32 26.09 -33.81
N ASP A 113 16.65 26.57 -34.85
CA ASP A 113 17.10 26.39 -36.23
C ASP A 113 18.51 26.94 -36.47
N ILE A 114 18.89 27.99 -35.72
CA ILE A 114 20.22 28.62 -35.85
C ILE A 114 21.23 27.94 -34.92
N SER A 115 20.89 27.72 -33.65
CA SER A 115 21.85 27.16 -32.70
C SER A 115 22.24 25.72 -33.01
N VAL A 116 21.37 24.94 -33.65
CA VAL A 116 21.69 23.56 -34.08
C VAL A 116 22.82 23.52 -35.11
N GLU A 117 22.92 24.52 -35.99
CA GLU A 117 24.02 24.60 -36.96
C GLU A 117 25.35 24.85 -36.28
N GLY A 118 25.41 25.79 -35.33
CA GLY A 118 26.59 26.02 -34.49
C GLY A 118 26.98 24.80 -33.66
N PHE A 119 25.98 24.12 -33.07
CA PHE A 119 26.18 22.88 -32.33
C PHE A 119 26.75 21.75 -33.21
N ALA A 120 26.25 21.61 -34.47
CA ALA A 120 26.79 20.67 -35.45
C ALA A 120 28.25 20.94 -35.79
N LYS A 121 28.59 22.21 -36.04
CA LYS A 121 29.98 22.63 -36.34
C LYS A 121 30.89 22.38 -35.13
N ARG A 122 30.44 22.75 -33.93
CA ARG A 122 31.23 22.64 -32.70
C ARG A 122 31.55 21.19 -32.33
N THR A 123 30.59 20.32 -32.48
CA THR A 123 30.75 18.88 -32.18
C THR A 123 31.44 18.11 -33.29
N GLY A 124 31.51 18.67 -34.48
CA GLY A 124 32.00 17.97 -35.68
C GLY A 124 31.12 16.78 -36.10
N ASN A 125 29.88 16.70 -35.51
CA ASN A 125 28.95 15.60 -35.74
C ASN A 125 27.54 16.13 -36.05
N PRO A 126 27.26 16.46 -37.32
CA PRO A 126 25.95 16.97 -37.71
C PRO A 126 24.80 16.02 -37.40
N ARG A 127 25.02 14.72 -37.57
CA ARG A 127 23.97 13.72 -37.26
C ARG A 127 23.54 13.82 -35.79
N PHE A 128 24.51 13.87 -34.91
CA PHE A 128 24.25 14.00 -33.46
C PHE A 128 23.50 15.30 -33.13
N ALA A 129 23.90 16.41 -33.69
CA ALA A 129 23.26 17.70 -33.45
C ALA A 129 21.79 17.72 -33.93
N TYR A 130 21.51 17.24 -35.12
CA TYR A 130 20.15 17.20 -35.65
C TYR A 130 19.29 16.12 -34.96
N ASP A 131 19.86 15.00 -34.53
CA ASP A 131 19.14 14.01 -33.70
C ASP A 131 18.74 14.61 -32.33
N SER A 132 19.63 15.36 -31.71
CA SER A 132 19.32 16.10 -30.48
C SER A 132 18.20 17.12 -30.66
N TYR A 133 18.18 17.82 -31.80
CA TYR A 133 17.13 18.80 -32.11
C TYR A 133 15.78 18.14 -32.37
N ARG A 134 15.74 17.05 -33.17
CA ARG A 134 14.48 16.35 -33.40
C ARG A 134 13.88 15.75 -32.11
N ARG A 135 14.76 15.21 -31.22
CA ARG A 135 14.34 14.70 -29.89
C ARG A 135 13.79 15.84 -29.04
N PHE A 136 14.40 17.00 -29.06
CA PHE A 136 13.90 18.15 -28.34
C PHE A 136 12.53 18.61 -28.85
N ILE A 137 12.35 18.73 -30.17
CA ILE A 137 11.06 19.13 -30.75
C ILE A 137 9.98 18.14 -30.38
N GLN A 138 10.23 16.82 -30.48
CA GLN A 138 9.29 15.79 -30.12
C GLN A 138 8.92 15.86 -28.63
N MET A 139 9.90 15.93 -27.77
CA MET A 139 9.71 15.93 -26.33
C MET A 139 9.02 17.21 -25.83
N PHE A 140 9.41 18.38 -26.37
CA PHE A 140 8.77 19.65 -26.07
C PHE A 140 7.30 19.64 -26.53
N SER A 141 7.04 19.15 -27.72
CA SER A 141 5.67 19.08 -28.28
C SER A 141 4.77 18.15 -27.47
N ASP A 142 5.26 16.96 -27.09
CA ASP A 142 4.51 15.97 -26.32
C ASP A 142 4.32 16.40 -24.86
N VAL A 143 5.42 16.73 -24.18
CA VAL A 143 5.40 16.98 -22.73
C VAL A 143 4.92 18.39 -22.39
N VAL A 144 5.38 19.40 -23.11
CA VAL A 144 5.06 20.80 -22.79
C VAL A 144 3.73 21.23 -23.39
N MET A 145 3.50 20.85 -24.66
CA MET A 145 2.34 21.31 -25.42
C MET A 145 1.24 20.24 -25.57
N GLU A 146 1.44 19.04 -25.02
CA GLU A 146 0.46 17.94 -25.00
C GLU A 146 0.02 17.48 -26.41
N VAL A 147 0.91 17.57 -27.38
CA VAL A 147 0.69 17.04 -28.74
C VAL A 147 1.00 15.53 -28.76
N PRO A 148 0.10 14.66 -29.21
CA PRO A 148 0.29 13.22 -29.12
C PRO A 148 1.60 12.72 -29.75
N LYS A 149 2.43 12.03 -28.96
CA LYS A 149 3.74 11.49 -29.36
C LYS A 149 3.66 10.61 -30.62
N SER A 150 2.59 9.86 -30.77
CA SER A 150 2.36 8.96 -31.90
C SER A 150 2.40 9.65 -33.27
N LEU A 151 2.10 10.94 -33.34
CA LEU A 151 2.16 11.71 -34.58
C LEU A 151 3.62 11.87 -35.05
N PHE A 152 4.54 12.06 -34.12
CA PHE A 152 5.97 12.20 -34.36
C PHE A 152 6.62 10.84 -34.67
N GLU A 153 6.28 9.82 -33.92
CA GLU A 153 6.78 8.45 -34.10
C GLU A 153 6.44 7.93 -35.50
N ARG A 154 5.24 8.20 -36.00
CA ARG A 154 4.82 7.85 -37.37
C ARG A 154 5.73 8.45 -38.44
N VAL A 155 6.15 9.71 -38.28
CA VAL A 155 7.06 10.36 -39.22
C VAL A 155 8.41 9.64 -39.27
N ILE A 156 8.95 9.29 -38.12
CA ILE A 156 10.22 8.55 -38.02
C ILE A 156 10.09 7.18 -38.68
N ASP A 157 9.01 6.47 -38.45
CA ASP A 157 8.78 5.15 -39.01
C ASP A 157 8.63 5.21 -40.54
N GLU A 158 7.88 6.17 -41.06
CA GLU A 158 7.77 6.40 -42.52
C GLU A 158 9.12 6.66 -43.17
N ILE A 159 9.99 7.52 -42.57
CA ILE A 159 11.31 7.81 -43.10
C ILE A 159 12.23 6.59 -42.99
N LYS A 160 12.18 5.82 -41.90
CA LYS A 160 12.93 4.56 -41.76
C LYS A 160 12.54 3.58 -42.88
N GLU A 161 11.23 3.45 -43.13
CA GLU A 161 10.71 2.58 -44.16
C GLU A 161 11.17 2.99 -45.57
N ASP A 162 11.10 4.29 -45.88
CA ASP A 162 11.61 4.85 -47.16
C ASP A 162 13.10 4.63 -47.35
N ARG A 163 13.89 4.72 -46.28
CA ARG A 163 15.35 4.50 -46.28
C ARG A 163 15.75 3.04 -46.12
N LYS A 164 14.83 2.14 -45.82
CA LYS A 164 15.04 0.70 -45.54
C LYS A 164 16.01 0.45 -44.37
N VAL A 165 15.90 1.25 -43.33
CA VAL A 165 16.67 1.12 -42.09
C VAL A 165 15.75 0.71 -40.94
N HIS A 166 16.33 0.10 -39.89
CA HIS A 166 15.58 -0.44 -38.76
C HIS A 166 15.67 0.44 -37.52
N PHE A 167 16.79 1.09 -37.30
CA PHE A 167 17.07 1.88 -36.12
C PHE A 167 17.21 3.37 -36.44
N ASP A 168 16.76 4.21 -35.50
CA ASP A 168 16.92 5.66 -35.57
C ASP A 168 18.39 6.07 -35.77
N THR A 169 19.32 5.30 -35.18
CA THR A 169 20.77 5.53 -35.28
C THR A 169 21.33 5.37 -36.70
N GLU A 170 20.58 4.74 -37.59
CA GLU A 170 20.98 4.56 -39.02
C GLU A 170 20.56 5.73 -39.91
N LEU A 171 19.70 6.65 -39.43
CA LEU A 171 19.28 7.84 -40.16
C LEU A 171 20.44 8.81 -40.29
N THR A 172 20.61 9.40 -41.50
CA THR A 172 21.64 10.40 -41.77
C THR A 172 21.25 11.79 -41.25
N ALA A 173 22.21 12.72 -41.20
CA ALA A 173 21.92 14.10 -40.85
C ALA A 173 20.86 14.75 -41.76
N GLU A 174 20.86 14.42 -43.05
CA GLU A 174 19.88 14.95 -44.02
C GLU A 174 18.48 14.33 -43.79
N ASP A 175 18.40 13.03 -43.43
CA ASP A 175 17.15 12.39 -43.05
C ASP A 175 16.56 13.05 -41.78
N LEU A 176 17.41 13.35 -40.81
CA LEU A 176 17.00 14.01 -39.55
C LEU A 176 16.52 15.46 -39.78
N LYS A 177 17.12 16.20 -40.75
CA LYS A 177 16.61 17.51 -41.15
C LYS A 177 15.20 17.42 -41.72
N GLU A 178 14.93 16.40 -42.50
CA GLU A 178 13.58 16.14 -43.04
C GLU A 178 12.59 15.77 -41.91
N VAL A 179 13.01 14.94 -40.95
CA VAL A 179 12.22 14.65 -39.73
C VAL A 179 11.87 15.93 -38.99
N ILE A 180 12.85 16.79 -38.73
CA ILE A 180 12.67 18.08 -38.03
C ILE A 180 11.68 18.98 -38.80
N ARG A 181 11.81 19.07 -40.11
CA ARG A 181 10.89 19.84 -40.93
C ARG A 181 9.44 19.39 -40.75
N ARG A 182 9.21 18.08 -40.85
CA ARG A 182 7.88 17.47 -40.67
C ARG A 182 7.37 17.59 -39.23
N PHE A 183 8.22 17.49 -38.24
CA PHE A 183 7.88 17.70 -36.83
C PHE A 183 7.39 19.13 -36.56
N LYS A 184 8.05 20.13 -37.13
CA LYS A 184 7.63 21.53 -37.02
C LYS A 184 6.31 21.80 -37.75
N GLU A 185 6.05 21.12 -38.84
CA GLU A 185 4.76 21.20 -39.53
C GLU A 185 3.62 20.62 -38.65
N ILE A 186 3.85 19.47 -38.00
CA ILE A 186 2.89 18.90 -37.08
C ILE A 186 2.65 19.85 -35.89
N TYR A 187 3.71 20.40 -35.31
CA TYR A 187 3.60 21.36 -34.23
C TYR A 187 2.74 22.57 -34.65
N LYS A 188 3.04 23.18 -35.79
CA LYS A 188 2.29 24.31 -36.34
C LYS A 188 0.83 23.98 -36.60
N GLU A 189 0.54 22.81 -37.16
CA GLU A 189 -0.83 22.36 -37.41
C GLU A 189 -1.62 22.21 -36.11
N LYS A 190 -1.00 21.63 -35.05
CA LYS A 190 -1.67 21.39 -33.79
C LYS A 190 -1.76 22.61 -32.88
N MET A 191 -0.73 23.45 -32.86
CA MET A 191 -0.65 24.60 -31.98
C MET A 191 -1.11 25.93 -32.60
N GLY A 192 -1.18 26.00 -33.95
CA GLY A 192 -1.51 27.23 -34.66
C GLY A 192 -0.38 28.26 -34.74
N GLU A 193 0.80 27.91 -34.23
CA GLU A 193 2.00 28.78 -34.20
C GLU A 193 3.27 28.00 -34.52
N GLU A 194 4.33 28.70 -34.84
CA GLU A 194 5.64 28.10 -35.13
C GLU A 194 6.27 27.53 -33.84
N PHE A 195 7.11 26.51 -34.01
CA PHE A 195 7.90 25.98 -32.87
C PHE A 195 8.78 27.08 -32.27
N PRO A 196 8.82 27.25 -30.94
CA PRO A 196 9.51 28.36 -30.29
C PRO A 196 11.00 28.42 -30.61
N GLN A 197 11.45 29.53 -31.16
CA GLN A 197 12.84 29.78 -31.52
C GLN A 197 13.57 30.68 -30.50
N GLU A 198 12.92 31.10 -29.45
CA GLU A 198 13.50 31.81 -28.32
C GLU A 198 13.80 30.87 -27.17
N PRO A 199 15.09 30.61 -26.85
CA PRO A 199 15.45 29.67 -25.79
C PRO A 199 14.86 30.00 -24.43
N GLN A 200 14.75 31.26 -24.06
CA GLN A 200 14.15 31.69 -22.80
C GLN A 200 12.67 31.33 -22.70
N VAL A 201 11.93 31.45 -23.80
CA VAL A 201 10.52 31.00 -23.87
C VAL A 201 10.44 29.48 -23.71
N GLN A 202 11.32 28.73 -24.38
CA GLN A 202 11.40 27.29 -24.25
C GLN A 202 11.61 26.87 -22.78
N LEU A 203 12.54 27.52 -22.07
CA LEU A 203 12.85 27.25 -20.67
C LEU A 203 11.66 27.52 -19.77
N MET A 204 11.02 28.69 -19.91
CA MET A 204 9.88 29.02 -19.04
C MET A 204 8.68 28.11 -19.27
N GLU A 205 8.37 27.75 -20.51
CA GLU A 205 7.29 26.79 -20.79
C GLU A 205 7.61 25.38 -20.25
N ALA A 206 8.87 24.95 -20.31
CA ALA A 206 9.31 23.70 -19.73
C ALA A 206 9.18 23.68 -18.19
N VAL A 207 9.55 24.77 -17.51
CA VAL A 207 9.38 24.90 -16.06
C VAL A 207 7.90 24.82 -15.68
N LYS A 208 7.03 25.54 -16.39
CA LYS A 208 5.56 25.46 -16.19
C LYS A 208 5.03 24.05 -16.42
N ALA A 209 5.51 23.34 -17.45
CA ALA A 209 5.10 21.98 -17.73
C ALA A 209 5.45 21.03 -16.59
N VAL A 210 6.65 21.14 -16.03
CA VAL A 210 7.05 20.34 -14.86
C VAL A 210 6.17 20.66 -13.65
N PHE A 211 5.84 21.90 -13.38
CA PHE A 211 4.90 22.24 -12.31
C PHE A 211 3.49 21.67 -12.57
N ARG A 212 2.99 21.73 -13.81
CA ARG A 212 1.68 21.11 -14.17
C ARG A 212 1.67 19.61 -13.98
N SER A 213 2.80 18.94 -14.24
CA SER A 213 2.89 17.49 -14.13
C SER A 213 2.65 16.95 -12.71
N TRP A 214 2.80 17.81 -11.68
CA TRP A 214 2.41 17.46 -10.31
C TRP A 214 0.94 17.10 -10.19
N ASP A 215 0.08 17.74 -10.96
CA ASP A 215 -1.37 17.54 -10.95
C ASP A 215 -1.89 16.68 -12.13
N ASN A 216 -1.03 15.99 -12.86
CA ASN A 216 -1.49 15.03 -13.85
C ASN A 216 -2.12 13.79 -13.15
N GLU A 217 -3.04 13.11 -13.85
CA GLU A 217 -3.82 12.02 -13.27
C GLU A 217 -2.94 10.90 -12.70
N ARG A 218 -1.91 10.48 -13.43
CA ARG A 218 -0.97 9.43 -12.98
C ARG A 218 -0.21 9.84 -11.71
N ALA A 219 0.19 11.10 -11.58
CA ALA A 219 0.87 11.60 -10.39
C ALA A 219 -0.07 11.67 -9.19
N ILE A 220 -1.33 12.09 -9.37
CA ILE A 220 -2.36 12.12 -8.33
C ILE A 220 -2.64 10.71 -7.81
N VAL A 221 -2.85 9.74 -8.72
CA VAL A 221 -3.09 8.34 -8.34
C VAL A 221 -1.89 7.76 -7.59
N TYR A 222 -0.67 8.00 -8.09
CA TYR A 222 0.55 7.52 -7.42
C TYR A 222 0.70 8.09 -6.01
N ARG A 223 0.48 9.41 -5.84
CA ARG A 223 0.56 10.04 -4.53
C ARG A 223 -0.44 9.43 -3.54
N ARG A 224 -1.68 9.22 -3.98
CA ARG A 224 -2.71 8.58 -3.16
C ARG A 224 -2.32 7.17 -2.73
N MET A 225 -1.78 6.37 -3.64
CA MET A 225 -1.34 5.00 -3.37
C MET A 225 -0.14 4.91 -2.42
N ASN A 226 0.66 5.99 -2.35
CA ASN A 226 1.89 6.03 -1.55
C ASN A 226 1.83 7.03 -0.39
N ASP A 227 0.64 7.48 0.00
CA ASP A 227 0.42 8.42 1.11
C ASP A 227 1.26 9.72 1.01
N ILE A 228 1.46 10.23 -0.21
CA ILE A 228 2.22 11.47 -0.45
C ILE A 228 1.26 12.66 -0.47
N PRO A 229 1.40 13.66 0.43
CA PRO A 229 0.54 14.83 0.48
C PRO A 229 0.55 15.64 -0.82
N GLY A 230 -0.64 16.09 -1.24
CA GLY A 230 -0.81 16.86 -2.47
C GLY A 230 -0.22 18.29 -2.43
N ASP A 231 -0.07 18.85 -1.25
CA ASP A 231 0.45 20.20 -1.00
C ASP A 231 1.98 20.32 -1.04
N TRP A 232 2.69 19.19 -1.16
CA TRP A 232 4.16 19.21 -1.19
C TRP A 232 4.76 19.87 -2.42
N GLY A 233 4.10 19.79 -3.57
CA GLY A 233 4.62 20.28 -4.83
C GLY A 233 5.86 19.53 -5.34
N THR A 234 6.41 19.99 -6.46
CA THR A 234 7.65 19.48 -7.03
C THR A 234 8.65 20.62 -7.23
N ALA A 235 9.92 20.32 -7.03
CA ALA A 235 11.00 21.21 -7.50
C ALA A 235 11.27 20.97 -8.99
N VAL A 236 11.95 21.91 -9.61
CA VAL A 236 12.43 21.82 -11.00
C VAL A 236 13.94 21.95 -11.01
N ASN A 237 14.63 20.97 -11.58
CA ASN A 237 16.08 21.00 -11.74
C ASN A 237 16.44 21.37 -13.17
N VAL A 238 17.14 22.47 -13.35
CA VAL A 238 17.69 22.93 -14.63
C VAL A 238 19.18 22.64 -14.61
N GLN A 239 19.63 21.74 -15.48
CA GLN A 239 20.98 21.21 -15.47
C GLN A 239 21.59 21.24 -16.86
N SER A 240 22.88 21.61 -16.96
CA SER A 240 23.59 21.56 -18.23
C SER A 240 23.63 20.15 -18.79
N MET A 241 23.42 20.02 -20.08
CA MET A 241 23.45 18.74 -20.78
C MET A 241 24.86 18.18 -20.88
N VAL A 242 24.97 16.88 -20.71
CA VAL A 242 26.08 16.03 -21.13
C VAL A 242 25.54 14.92 -22.01
N PHE A 243 26.28 14.47 -23.00
CA PHE A 243 25.76 13.65 -24.09
C PHE A 243 26.42 12.29 -24.16
N GLY A 244 25.64 11.24 -23.92
CA GLY A 244 26.06 9.85 -24.07
C GLY A 244 26.02 9.34 -25.52
N ASN A 245 25.54 10.14 -26.46
CA ASN A 245 25.33 9.76 -27.86
C ASN A 245 26.26 10.51 -28.85
N MET A 246 27.46 10.87 -28.38
CA MET A 246 28.47 11.53 -29.23
C MET A 246 29.40 10.58 -30.00
N GLY A 247 29.16 9.27 -29.90
CA GLY A 247 29.95 8.23 -30.52
C GLY A 247 30.33 7.10 -29.58
N ASN A 248 31.28 6.25 -29.98
CA ASN A 248 31.64 5.05 -29.25
C ASN A 248 32.44 5.28 -27.95
N THR A 249 32.94 6.51 -27.74
CA THR A 249 33.57 6.91 -26.46
C THR A 249 32.60 7.54 -25.49
N SER A 250 31.31 7.50 -25.82
CA SER A 250 30.21 8.04 -25.03
C SER A 250 29.18 6.98 -24.73
N GLY A 251 28.46 7.13 -23.64
CA GLY A 251 27.42 6.20 -23.23
C GLY A 251 26.62 6.73 -22.06
N THR A 252 25.61 5.98 -21.67
CA THR A 252 24.78 6.30 -20.52
C THR A 252 24.30 5.03 -19.84
N GLY A 253 23.99 5.09 -18.55
CA GLY A 253 23.53 3.94 -17.82
C GLY A 253 22.89 4.26 -16.47
N VAL A 254 22.34 3.22 -15.90
CA VAL A 254 21.77 3.21 -14.55
C VAL A 254 22.40 2.07 -13.77
N ALA A 255 22.80 2.33 -12.56
CA ALA A 255 23.41 1.31 -11.72
C ALA A 255 23.07 1.48 -10.25
N PHE A 256 23.14 0.36 -9.54
CA PHE A 256 22.92 0.25 -8.09
C PHE A 256 24.21 -0.22 -7.41
N THR A 257 24.47 0.24 -6.21
CA THR A 257 25.62 -0.22 -5.44
C THR A 257 25.43 -1.64 -4.88
N ARG A 258 24.17 -2.12 -4.83
CA ARG A 258 23.80 -3.48 -4.45
C ARG A 258 22.64 -3.95 -5.32
N ASN A 259 22.45 -5.25 -5.43
CA ASN A 259 21.33 -5.80 -6.22
C ASN A 259 19.98 -5.40 -5.59
N PRO A 260 19.11 -4.66 -6.30
CA PRO A 260 17.84 -4.17 -5.75
C PRO A 260 16.79 -5.27 -5.54
N SER A 261 16.98 -6.45 -6.13
CA SER A 261 16.07 -7.59 -5.98
C SER A 261 16.48 -8.52 -4.85
N THR A 262 17.77 -8.77 -4.65
CA THR A 262 18.28 -9.73 -3.67
C THR A 262 19.02 -9.10 -2.49
N GLY A 263 19.49 -7.87 -2.63
CA GLY A 263 20.33 -7.20 -1.65
C GLY A 263 21.81 -7.58 -1.70
N ALA A 264 22.21 -8.45 -2.62
CA ALA A 264 23.61 -8.90 -2.75
C ALA A 264 24.56 -7.70 -3.00
N LYS A 265 25.66 -7.67 -2.26
CA LYS A 265 26.69 -6.62 -2.40
C LYS A 265 27.39 -6.72 -3.75
N GLY A 266 27.60 -5.58 -4.37
CA GLY A 266 28.28 -5.44 -5.67
C GLY A 266 27.46 -4.60 -6.64
N ILE A 267 28.15 -3.95 -7.58
CA ILE A 267 27.51 -3.09 -8.57
C ILE A 267 26.58 -3.93 -9.46
N TYR A 268 25.36 -3.46 -9.59
CA TYR A 268 24.32 -4.03 -10.43
C TYR A 268 23.74 -2.95 -11.32
N GLY A 269 23.71 -3.14 -12.63
CA GLY A 269 23.17 -2.14 -13.52
C GLY A 269 23.45 -2.42 -14.99
N GLU A 270 23.02 -1.48 -15.81
CA GLU A 270 23.05 -1.58 -17.27
C GLU A 270 23.50 -0.26 -17.89
N TYR A 271 24.12 -0.35 -19.06
CA TYR A 271 24.55 0.80 -19.85
C TYR A 271 24.40 0.54 -21.35
N LEU A 272 24.40 1.63 -22.11
CA LEU A 272 24.45 1.64 -23.56
C LEU A 272 25.55 2.58 -24.04
N ILE A 273 26.36 2.13 -24.99
CA ILE A 273 27.29 2.98 -25.73
C ILE A 273 26.52 3.75 -26.79
N ASN A 274 26.93 4.99 -27.05
CA ASN A 274 26.32 5.88 -28.02
C ASN A 274 24.79 6.00 -27.86
N ALA A 275 24.34 6.40 -26.67
CA ALA A 275 22.93 6.48 -26.31
C ALA A 275 22.65 7.63 -25.32
N GLN A 276 21.44 8.13 -25.34
CA GLN A 276 20.90 8.99 -24.26
C GLN A 276 20.14 8.19 -23.22
N GLY A 277 19.89 8.75 -22.03
CA GLY A 277 19.24 8.06 -20.92
C GLY A 277 17.87 7.45 -21.26
N GLU A 278 17.09 8.10 -22.11
CA GLU A 278 15.80 7.62 -22.59
C GLU A 278 15.91 6.31 -23.41
N ASP A 279 17.03 6.10 -24.11
CA ASP A 279 17.25 4.90 -24.92
C ASP A 279 17.44 3.64 -24.06
N VAL A 280 17.97 3.80 -22.84
CA VAL A 280 18.11 2.68 -21.87
C VAL A 280 16.73 2.21 -21.39
N VAL A 281 15.82 3.15 -21.17
CA VAL A 281 14.47 2.88 -20.63
C VAL A 281 13.50 2.44 -21.73
N ALA A 282 13.66 2.95 -22.94
CA ALA A 282 12.74 2.69 -24.06
C ALA A 282 12.79 1.23 -24.58
N GLY A 283 13.86 0.48 -24.26
CA GLY A 283 14.00 -0.93 -24.65
C GLY A 283 14.22 -1.17 -26.16
N ILE A 284 14.51 -0.12 -26.94
CA ILE A 284 14.75 -0.21 -28.39
C ILE A 284 16.06 -0.95 -28.67
N ARG A 285 17.05 -0.76 -27.83
CA ARG A 285 18.35 -1.43 -27.87
C ARG A 285 18.53 -2.24 -26.58
N THR A 286 19.14 -3.41 -26.64
CA THR A 286 19.43 -4.24 -25.46
C THR A 286 20.61 -3.65 -24.70
N PRO A 287 20.41 -3.19 -23.45
CA PRO A 287 21.53 -2.71 -22.62
C PRO A 287 22.51 -3.82 -22.27
N GLN A 288 23.75 -3.43 -21.99
CA GLN A 288 24.79 -4.31 -21.54
C GLN A 288 24.90 -4.27 -20.01
N PRO A 289 25.29 -5.39 -19.35
CA PRO A 289 25.60 -5.37 -17.93
C PRO A 289 26.71 -4.37 -17.60
N ILE A 290 26.57 -3.63 -16.51
CA ILE A 290 27.52 -2.57 -16.10
C ILE A 290 28.96 -3.09 -15.97
N THR A 291 29.14 -4.36 -15.62
CA THR A 291 30.47 -4.97 -15.49
C THR A 291 31.24 -5.02 -16.81
N ARG A 292 30.55 -5.07 -17.94
CA ARG A 292 31.19 -5.04 -19.26
C ARG A 292 31.79 -3.67 -19.61
N LEU A 293 31.41 -2.59 -18.90
CA LEU A 293 32.01 -1.28 -19.06
C LEU A 293 33.52 -1.27 -18.77
N GLU A 294 34.00 -2.25 -17.96
CA GLU A 294 35.42 -2.47 -17.70
C GLU A 294 36.21 -2.80 -19.00
N GLU A 295 35.58 -3.47 -19.94
CA GLU A 295 36.18 -3.79 -21.25
C GLU A 295 36.07 -2.61 -22.23
N ASP A 296 34.90 -1.95 -22.26
CA ASP A 296 34.60 -0.91 -23.23
C ASP A 296 35.25 0.43 -22.89
N LEU A 297 35.22 0.86 -21.62
CA LEU A 297 35.74 2.13 -21.13
C LEU A 297 36.36 1.94 -19.71
N PRO A 298 37.52 1.29 -19.61
CA PRO A 298 38.08 0.87 -18.32
C PRO A 298 38.39 2.00 -17.34
N GLU A 299 38.85 3.16 -17.79
CA GLU A 299 39.14 4.32 -16.93
C GLU A 299 37.84 4.88 -16.33
N CYS A 300 36.77 4.96 -17.13
CA CYS A 300 35.45 5.38 -16.65
C CYS A 300 34.86 4.39 -15.66
N TYR A 301 35.03 3.08 -15.88
CA TYR A 301 34.56 2.05 -14.95
C TYR A 301 35.27 2.12 -13.60
N GLU A 302 36.60 2.30 -13.59
CA GLU A 302 37.36 2.45 -12.34
C GLU A 302 36.93 3.69 -11.55
N GLU A 303 36.76 4.83 -12.23
CA GLU A 303 36.25 6.07 -11.63
C GLU A 303 34.83 5.87 -11.12
N PHE A 304 33.97 5.21 -11.89
CA PHE A 304 32.61 4.89 -11.49
C PHE A 304 32.55 4.09 -10.17
N LEU A 305 33.36 3.04 -10.05
CA LEU A 305 33.43 2.23 -8.83
C LEU A 305 33.84 3.03 -7.60
N LYS A 306 34.85 3.91 -7.76
CA LYS A 306 35.29 4.80 -6.68
C LYS A 306 34.18 5.73 -6.20
N ILE A 307 33.47 6.34 -7.13
CA ILE A 307 32.36 7.25 -6.84
C ILE A 307 31.18 6.51 -6.23
N ALA A 308 30.81 5.35 -6.78
CA ALA A 308 29.71 4.53 -6.27
C ALA A 308 29.94 4.11 -4.81
N ASN A 309 31.13 3.63 -4.49
CA ASN A 309 31.50 3.29 -3.10
C ASN A 309 31.44 4.51 -2.19
N ARG A 310 32.00 5.65 -2.63
CA ARG A 310 31.94 6.88 -1.86
C ARG A 310 30.53 7.38 -1.60
N LEU A 311 29.62 7.23 -2.55
CA LEU A 311 28.22 7.58 -2.39
C LEU A 311 27.50 6.65 -1.41
N GLU A 312 27.72 5.34 -1.47
CA GLU A 312 27.13 4.38 -0.53
C GLU A 312 27.62 4.66 0.92
N GLU A 313 28.91 4.92 1.10
CA GLU A 313 29.49 5.26 2.40
C GLU A 313 28.96 6.61 2.92
N HIS A 314 28.84 7.62 2.07
CA HIS A 314 28.36 8.95 2.45
C HIS A 314 26.89 8.93 2.87
N TYR A 315 26.01 8.30 2.07
CA TYR A 315 24.58 8.18 2.37
C TYR A 315 24.27 7.04 3.34
N ARG A 316 25.24 6.17 3.58
CA ARG A 316 25.11 5.02 4.48
C ARG A 316 23.94 4.11 4.08
N ASP A 317 23.69 3.99 2.78
CA ASP A 317 22.63 3.19 2.18
C ASP A 317 22.94 2.88 0.73
N MET A 318 22.31 1.80 0.20
CA MET A 318 22.39 1.44 -1.21
C MET A 318 21.96 2.62 -2.09
N GLN A 319 22.75 2.90 -3.10
CA GLN A 319 22.48 3.98 -4.04
C GLN A 319 22.02 3.48 -5.40
N ASP A 320 21.05 4.17 -5.97
CA ASP A 320 20.58 4.11 -7.35
C ASP A 320 21.15 5.36 -8.07
N MET A 321 21.94 5.14 -9.12
CA MET A 321 22.73 6.17 -9.77
C MET A 321 22.45 6.19 -11.26
N GLU A 322 22.26 7.40 -11.79
CA GLU A 322 22.24 7.66 -13.23
C GLU A 322 23.54 8.33 -13.63
N PHE A 323 24.19 7.84 -14.67
CA PHE A 323 25.45 8.39 -15.16
C PHE A 323 25.48 8.50 -16.67
N THR A 324 26.30 9.39 -17.17
CA THR A 324 26.59 9.58 -18.59
C THR A 324 28.08 9.75 -18.80
N ILE A 325 28.60 9.13 -19.85
CA ILE A 325 29.98 9.31 -20.30
C ILE A 325 29.93 10.11 -21.58
N GLU A 326 30.55 11.29 -21.57
CA GLU A 326 30.67 12.14 -22.72
C GLU A 326 32.13 12.15 -23.16
N ASP A 327 32.42 11.59 -24.33
CA ASP A 327 33.75 11.51 -24.90
C ASP A 327 34.85 11.09 -23.90
N GLY A 328 34.62 9.94 -23.26
CA GLY A 328 35.54 9.35 -22.27
C GLY A 328 35.54 10.02 -20.91
N LYS A 329 34.66 10.98 -20.64
CA LYS A 329 34.54 11.66 -19.37
C LYS A 329 33.26 11.32 -18.65
N LEU A 330 33.39 10.81 -17.43
CA LEU A 330 32.24 10.35 -16.59
C LEU A 330 31.56 11.51 -15.88
N TYR A 331 30.21 11.50 -15.88
CA TYR A 331 29.36 12.42 -15.14
C TYR A 331 28.25 11.65 -14.42
N PHE A 332 27.93 12.05 -13.19
CA PHE A 332 26.75 11.59 -12.48
C PHE A 332 25.61 12.58 -12.63
N LEU A 333 24.45 12.09 -13.01
CA LEU A 333 23.25 12.93 -13.22
C LEU A 333 22.29 12.87 -12.05
N GLN A 334 22.30 11.79 -11.30
CA GLN A 334 21.43 11.57 -10.17
C GLN A 334 22.00 10.48 -9.26
N THR A 335 21.79 10.64 -7.96
CA THR A 335 21.84 9.55 -6.99
C THR A 335 20.62 9.63 -6.07
N ARG A 336 20.19 8.48 -5.61
CA ARG A 336 19.12 8.36 -4.59
C ARG A 336 19.30 7.05 -3.83
N ASN A 337 18.68 6.95 -2.65
CA ASN A 337 18.55 5.67 -1.99
C ASN A 337 17.74 4.73 -2.89
N GLY A 338 18.30 3.58 -3.21
CA GLY A 338 17.74 2.69 -4.22
C GLY A 338 16.43 2.08 -3.78
N LYS A 339 15.42 2.12 -4.66
CA LYS A 339 14.23 1.30 -4.49
C LYS A 339 14.62 -0.17 -4.58
N ARG A 340 14.02 -0.97 -3.71
CA ARG A 340 14.39 -2.37 -3.52
C ARG A 340 13.18 -3.21 -3.13
N THR A 341 13.25 -4.49 -3.36
CA THR A 341 12.27 -5.44 -2.86
C THR A 341 12.33 -5.51 -1.33
N ALA A 342 11.27 -6.03 -0.71
CA ALA A 342 11.26 -6.27 0.73
C ALA A 342 12.39 -7.20 1.17
N GLN A 343 12.67 -8.26 0.42
CA GLN A 343 13.77 -9.17 0.67
C GLN A 343 15.13 -8.45 0.63
N ALA A 344 15.36 -7.65 -0.40
CA ALA A 344 16.60 -6.86 -0.53
C ALA A 344 16.72 -5.84 0.60
N ALA A 345 15.62 -5.20 1.02
CA ALA A 345 15.63 -4.25 2.14
C ALA A 345 16.10 -4.90 3.44
N LEU A 346 15.63 -6.10 3.75
CA LEU A 346 16.08 -6.86 4.92
C LEU A 346 17.56 -7.26 4.82
N GLN A 347 17.98 -7.77 3.66
CA GLN A 347 19.37 -8.16 3.43
C GLN A 347 20.32 -7.00 3.57
N ILE A 348 20.02 -5.88 2.90
CA ILE A 348 20.86 -4.67 2.92
C ILE A 348 20.94 -4.08 4.32
N ALA A 349 19.81 -3.97 5.03
CA ALA A 349 19.79 -3.45 6.40
C ALA A 349 20.67 -4.28 7.34
N CYS A 350 20.59 -5.60 7.29
CA CYS A 350 21.43 -6.48 8.09
C CYS A 350 22.90 -6.38 7.70
N ASP A 351 23.23 -6.35 6.43
CA ASP A 351 24.62 -6.24 5.95
C ASP A 351 25.25 -4.92 6.36
N LEU A 352 24.52 -3.81 6.26
CA LEU A 352 25.01 -2.48 6.67
C LEU A 352 25.25 -2.40 8.18
N VAL A 353 24.48 -3.12 9.00
CA VAL A 353 24.75 -3.25 10.44
C VAL A 353 26.01 -4.07 10.66
N ASP A 354 26.14 -5.21 10.00
CA ASP A 354 27.32 -6.10 10.13
C ASP A 354 28.61 -5.42 9.66
N GLU A 355 28.52 -4.54 8.65
CA GLU A 355 29.63 -3.71 8.17
C GLU A 355 29.94 -2.51 9.08
N GLY A 356 29.16 -2.29 10.15
CA GLY A 356 29.33 -1.17 11.08
C GLY A 356 28.94 0.19 10.51
N MET A 357 28.23 0.20 9.39
CA MET A 357 27.81 1.43 8.69
C MET A 357 26.58 2.08 9.34
N ILE A 358 25.65 1.27 9.85
CA ILE A 358 24.44 1.72 10.56
C ILE A 358 24.23 0.92 11.84
N THR A 359 23.40 1.47 12.73
CA THR A 359 23.00 0.79 13.97
C THR A 359 21.75 -0.08 13.72
N PRO A 360 21.46 -1.09 14.58
CA PRO A 360 20.20 -1.84 14.51
C PRO A 360 18.97 -0.94 14.56
N GLN A 361 19.02 0.14 15.31
CA GLN A 361 17.95 1.14 15.40
C GLN A 361 17.69 1.83 14.04
N GLU A 362 18.76 2.24 13.36
CA GLU A 362 18.65 2.81 12.01
C GLU A 362 18.16 1.80 11.00
N ALA A 363 18.59 0.53 11.09
CA ALA A 363 18.12 -0.56 10.25
C ALA A 363 16.61 -0.76 10.35
N VAL A 364 16.07 -0.83 11.57
CA VAL A 364 14.62 -0.93 11.83
C VAL A 364 13.87 0.28 11.25
N SER A 365 14.42 1.48 11.41
CA SER A 365 13.79 2.72 10.94
C SER A 365 13.71 2.84 9.42
N ARG A 366 14.58 2.17 8.67
CA ARG A 366 14.69 2.28 7.22
C ARG A 366 13.75 1.37 6.45
N ILE A 367 13.26 0.30 7.06
CA ILE A 367 12.42 -0.69 6.40
C ILE A 367 11.00 -0.16 6.34
N GLU A 368 10.42 -0.16 5.15
CA GLU A 368 9.01 0.17 4.97
C GLU A 368 8.15 -0.96 5.53
N ALA A 369 7.41 -0.69 6.60
CA ALA A 369 6.66 -1.71 7.31
C ALA A 369 5.63 -2.44 6.43
N LYS A 370 4.93 -1.71 5.54
CA LYS A 370 3.98 -2.31 4.60
C LYS A 370 4.63 -3.30 3.63
N SER A 371 5.90 -3.11 3.30
CA SER A 371 6.60 -4.00 2.36
C SER A 371 6.82 -5.41 2.89
N LEU A 372 6.77 -5.62 4.21
CA LEU A 372 6.88 -6.94 4.81
C LEU A 372 5.75 -7.89 4.39
N ASP A 373 4.61 -7.33 4.00
CA ASP A 373 3.48 -8.12 3.52
C ASP A 373 3.85 -9.00 2.32
N GLN A 374 4.71 -8.50 1.44
CA GLN A 374 5.22 -9.25 0.28
C GLN A 374 6.01 -10.52 0.65
N LEU A 375 6.59 -10.56 1.84
CA LEU A 375 7.38 -11.70 2.32
C LEU A 375 6.54 -12.82 2.94
N LEU A 376 5.30 -12.51 3.26
CA LEU A 376 4.39 -13.40 4.00
C LEU A 376 3.43 -14.14 3.07
N HIS A 377 3.41 -13.78 1.79
CA HIS A 377 2.50 -14.33 0.79
C HIS A 377 3.26 -14.90 -0.41
N PRO A 378 2.68 -15.89 -1.13
CA PRO A 378 3.24 -16.37 -2.38
C PRO A 378 3.44 -15.24 -3.40
N ALA A 379 4.42 -15.36 -4.25
CA ALA A 379 4.70 -14.45 -5.35
C ALA A 379 4.74 -15.21 -6.68
N PHE A 380 4.54 -14.52 -7.81
CA PHE A 380 4.78 -15.12 -9.12
C PHE A 380 6.26 -15.22 -9.43
N ASP A 381 6.63 -16.27 -10.16
CA ASP A 381 7.92 -16.33 -10.80
C ASP A 381 8.10 -15.15 -11.76
N PRO A 382 9.17 -14.32 -11.62
CA PRO A 382 9.32 -13.11 -12.41
C PRO A 382 9.41 -13.33 -13.92
N ASP A 383 10.00 -14.44 -14.35
CA ASP A 383 10.15 -14.75 -15.78
C ASP A 383 8.86 -15.31 -16.37
N ALA A 384 8.09 -16.07 -15.58
CA ALA A 384 6.76 -16.51 -15.97
C ALA A 384 5.78 -15.32 -16.06
N LEU A 385 5.87 -14.38 -15.12
CA LEU A 385 5.01 -13.18 -15.08
C LEU A 385 5.23 -12.26 -16.29
N LYS A 386 6.47 -12.07 -16.73
CA LYS A 386 6.79 -11.27 -17.92
C LYS A 386 6.12 -11.79 -19.20
N LYS A 387 5.84 -13.08 -19.26
CA LYS A 387 5.17 -13.74 -20.41
C LYS A 387 3.65 -13.75 -20.25
N GLY A 388 3.14 -13.37 -19.08
CA GLY A 388 1.70 -13.36 -18.76
C GLY A 388 0.95 -12.27 -19.52
N THR A 389 -0.29 -12.59 -19.90
CA THR A 389 -1.21 -11.63 -20.53
C THR A 389 -2.16 -11.07 -19.50
N VAL A 390 -2.14 -9.76 -19.27
CA VAL A 390 -3.07 -9.05 -18.38
C VAL A 390 -4.43 -8.96 -19.05
N MET A 391 -5.47 -9.49 -18.41
CA MET A 391 -6.85 -9.47 -18.89
C MET A 391 -7.67 -8.34 -18.26
N GLY A 392 -7.31 -7.91 -17.07
CA GLY A 392 -8.00 -6.84 -16.35
C GLY A 392 -7.25 -6.44 -15.08
N GLN A 393 -7.75 -5.39 -14.44
CA GLN A 393 -7.22 -4.90 -13.16
C GLN A 393 -8.35 -4.36 -12.29
N ALA A 394 -8.33 -4.69 -11.01
CA ALA A 394 -9.29 -4.20 -10.03
C ALA A 394 -8.61 -3.97 -8.67
N LEU A 395 -9.38 -3.86 -7.58
CA LEU A 395 -8.82 -3.53 -6.27
C LEU A 395 -7.94 -4.66 -5.70
N PRO A 396 -6.69 -4.40 -5.36
CA PRO A 396 -5.81 -5.35 -4.67
C PRO A 396 -6.25 -5.51 -3.21
N ALA A 397 -7.24 -6.37 -2.98
CA ALA A 397 -7.93 -6.49 -1.70
C ALA A 397 -7.15 -7.30 -0.66
N SER A 398 -6.41 -8.32 -1.07
CA SER A 398 -5.50 -9.09 -0.23
C SER A 398 -4.28 -9.52 -1.05
N PRO A 399 -3.05 -9.30 -0.54
CA PRO A 399 -1.84 -9.53 -1.31
C PRO A 399 -1.57 -11.01 -1.56
N GLY A 400 -0.67 -11.27 -2.49
CA GLY A 400 -0.21 -12.60 -2.86
C GLY A 400 -0.52 -12.95 -4.31
N ALA A 401 0.18 -13.97 -4.81
CA ALA A 401 -0.01 -14.54 -6.12
C ALA A 401 -0.81 -15.84 -6.01
N ALA A 402 -1.82 -16.00 -6.82
CA ALA A 402 -2.61 -17.22 -6.90
C ALA A 402 -2.88 -17.61 -8.34
N ALA A 403 -2.78 -18.90 -8.63
CA ALA A 403 -3.12 -19.46 -9.91
C ALA A 403 -3.91 -20.76 -9.72
N GLY A 404 -4.95 -20.98 -10.47
CA GLY A 404 -5.77 -22.16 -10.34
C GLY A 404 -6.96 -22.19 -11.30
N LYS A 405 -7.74 -23.25 -11.17
CA LYS A 405 -8.98 -23.45 -11.94
C LYS A 405 -10.15 -22.66 -11.34
N ILE A 406 -10.95 -22.09 -12.19
CA ILE A 406 -12.11 -21.27 -11.84
C ILE A 406 -13.24 -22.17 -11.36
N TYR A 407 -13.81 -21.80 -10.19
CA TYR A 407 -15.06 -22.33 -9.66
C TYR A 407 -15.96 -21.19 -9.22
N PHE A 408 -17.28 -21.36 -9.37
CA PHE A 408 -18.28 -20.31 -9.14
C PHE A 408 -19.08 -20.47 -7.86
N THR A 409 -18.95 -21.60 -7.17
CA THR A 409 -19.60 -21.83 -5.87
C THR A 409 -18.58 -22.29 -4.83
N ALA A 410 -18.85 -21.94 -3.57
CA ALA A 410 -18.00 -22.33 -2.45
C ALA A 410 -17.92 -23.85 -2.28
N GLU A 411 -19.04 -24.54 -2.48
CA GLU A 411 -19.16 -25.99 -2.38
C GLU A 411 -18.28 -26.71 -3.42
N GLU A 412 -18.38 -26.31 -4.70
CA GLU A 412 -17.59 -26.89 -5.78
C GLU A 412 -16.09 -26.58 -5.64
N ALA A 413 -15.76 -25.38 -5.16
CA ALA A 413 -14.38 -25.01 -4.87
C ALA A 413 -13.77 -25.90 -3.79
N LYS A 414 -14.52 -26.19 -2.73
CA LYS A 414 -14.12 -27.11 -1.67
C LYS A 414 -13.93 -28.54 -2.18
N GLU A 415 -14.90 -29.06 -2.91
CA GLU A 415 -14.83 -30.42 -3.50
C GLU A 415 -13.61 -30.58 -4.42
N ALA A 416 -13.37 -29.59 -5.28
CA ALA A 416 -12.21 -29.60 -6.19
C ALA A 416 -10.88 -29.56 -5.42
N HIS A 417 -10.81 -28.76 -4.37
CA HIS A 417 -9.62 -28.70 -3.52
C HIS A 417 -9.35 -30.02 -2.81
N GLU A 418 -10.38 -30.71 -2.33
CA GLU A 418 -10.26 -32.03 -1.69
C GLU A 418 -9.72 -33.10 -2.66
N THR A 419 -9.90 -32.93 -3.96
CA THR A 419 -9.30 -33.79 -4.98
C THR A 419 -7.89 -33.38 -5.39
N GLY A 420 -7.34 -32.33 -4.75
CA GLY A 420 -5.97 -31.84 -4.98
C GLY A 420 -5.85 -30.77 -6.07
N GLU A 421 -6.94 -30.19 -6.55
CA GLU A 421 -6.91 -29.09 -7.52
C GLU A 421 -6.59 -27.76 -6.85
N ARG A 422 -5.83 -26.90 -7.53
CA ARG A 422 -5.69 -25.48 -7.16
C ARG A 422 -6.90 -24.72 -7.69
N VAL A 423 -7.55 -23.99 -6.81
CA VAL A 423 -8.86 -23.38 -7.07
C VAL A 423 -8.80 -21.86 -6.97
N ILE A 424 -9.41 -21.18 -7.91
CA ILE A 424 -9.76 -19.75 -7.82
C ILE A 424 -11.29 -19.64 -7.72
N LEU A 425 -11.76 -19.08 -6.62
CA LEU A 425 -13.17 -18.83 -6.40
C LEU A 425 -13.59 -17.50 -7.05
N VAL A 426 -14.50 -17.54 -8.01
CA VAL A 426 -15.02 -16.36 -8.71
C VAL A 426 -16.50 -16.17 -8.37
N ARG A 427 -16.83 -15.04 -7.76
CA ARG A 427 -18.19 -14.73 -7.31
C ARG A 427 -18.62 -13.34 -7.76
N LEU A 428 -19.91 -13.12 -7.86
CA LEU A 428 -20.46 -11.76 -7.96
C LEU A 428 -20.09 -10.95 -6.71
N GLU A 429 -20.32 -11.53 -5.56
CA GLU A 429 -19.90 -11.09 -4.22
C GLU A 429 -19.86 -12.31 -3.30
N THR A 430 -19.10 -12.27 -2.20
CA THR A 430 -19.09 -13.35 -1.22
C THR A 430 -19.94 -13.03 0.00
N SER A 431 -20.46 -14.06 0.62
CA SER A 431 -21.19 -14.00 1.88
C SER A 431 -20.53 -14.89 2.95
N PRO A 432 -20.91 -14.80 4.23
CA PRO A 432 -20.37 -15.67 5.27
C PRO A 432 -20.54 -17.17 4.99
N GLU A 433 -21.52 -17.54 4.17
CA GLU A 433 -21.77 -18.93 3.76
C GLU A 433 -20.68 -19.47 2.81
N ASP A 434 -19.95 -18.59 2.14
CA ASP A 434 -18.88 -18.94 1.20
C ASP A 434 -17.54 -19.30 1.90
N ILE A 435 -17.47 -19.22 3.22
CA ILE A 435 -16.21 -19.27 3.99
C ILE A 435 -15.41 -20.55 3.75
N GLU A 436 -16.06 -21.70 3.63
CA GLU A 436 -15.36 -22.97 3.37
C GLU A 436 -14.71 -23.00 1.98
N GLY A 437 -15.41 -22.49 0.97
CA GLY A 437 -14.88 -22.36 -0.38
C GLY A 437 -13.77 -21.31 -0.48
N MET A 438 -13.88 -20.25 0.30
CA MET A 438 -12.83 -19.24 0.39
C MET A 438 -11.55 -19.81 1.03
N HIS A 439 -11.68 -20.66 2.06
CA HIS A 439 -10.55 -21.37 2.66
C HIS A 439 -9.90 -22.37 1.73
N ALA A 440 -10.67 -23.02 0.89
CA ALA A 440 -10.18 -24.00 -0.08
C ALA A 440 -9.49 -23.35 -1.30
N ALA A 441 -9.78 -22.08 -1.57
CA ALA A 441 -9.27 -21.38 -2.74
C ALA A 441 -7.85 -20.82 -2.52
N GLU A 442 -7.01 -20.93 -3.54
CA GLU A 442 -5.71 -20.25 -3.62
C GLU A 442 -5.89 -18.72 -3.79
N GLY A 443 -6.97 -18.32 -4.45
CA GLY A 443 -7.30 -16.92 -4.68
C GLY A 443 -8.80 -16.69 -4.86
N ILE A 444 -9.21 -15.45 -4.60
CA ILE A 444 -10.61 -15.02 -4.66
C ILE A 444 -10.73 -13.82 -5.58
N LEU A 445 -11.70 -13.86 -6.49
CA LEU A 445 -12.02 -12.78 -7.42
C LEU A 445 -13.51 -12.45 -7.31
N THR A 446 -13.83 -11.18 -7.01
CA THR A 446 -15.21 -10.73 -6.97
C THR A 446 -15.48 -9.59 -7.95
N VAL A 447 -16.69 -9.59 -8.52
CA VAL A 447 -17.15 -8.53 -9.44
C VAL A 447 -17.52 -7.28 -8.65
N ARG A 448 -18.11 -7.46 -7.48
CA ARG A 448 -18.52 -6.39 -6.55
C ARG A 448 -17.71 -6.43 -5.27
N GLY A 449 -17.67 -5.31 -4.59
CA GLY A 449 -17.01 -5.16 -3.30
C GLY A 449 -15.81 -4.25 -3.33
N GLY A 450 -15.57 -3.58 -2.20
CA GLY A 450 -14.42 -2.71 -1.96
C GLY A 450 -13.39 -3.36 -1.06
N MET A 451 -12.41 -2.58 -0.59
CA MET A 451 -11.37 -3.01 0.33
C MET A 451 -11.89 -3.51 1.69
N THR A 452 -13.10 -3.17 2.02
CA THR A 452 -13.78 -3.53 3.29
C THR A 452 -14.93 -4.52 3.11
N SER A 453 -15.10 -5.06 1.90
CA SER A 453 -16.09 -6.10 1.63
C SER A 453 -15.77 -7.40 2.39
N HIS A 454 -16.78 -8.26 2.54
CA HIS A 454 -16.61 -9.57 3.17
C HIS A 454 -15.45 -10.36 2.54
N ALA A 455 -15.39 -10.42 1.20
CA ALA A 455 -14.31 -11.10 0.47
C ALA A 455 -12.94 -10.54 0.86
N ALA A 456 -12.77 -9.22 0.86
CA ALA A 456 -11.52 -8.56 1.17
C ALA A 456 -11.06 -8.80 2.61
N VAL A 457 -11.96 -8.66 3.57
CA VAL A 457 -11.65 -8.81 5.01
C VAL A 457 -11.29 -10.26 5.34
N VAL A 458 -12.11 -11.20 4.88
CA VAL A 458 -11.87 -12.63 5.14
C VAL A 458 -10.60 -13.11 4.44
N ALA A 459 -10.38 -12.75 3.17
CA ALA A 459 -9.18 -13.14 2.45
C ALA A 459 -7.90 -12.63 3.13
N ARG A 460 -7.90 -11.38 3.63
CA ARG A 460 -6.76 -10.85 4.41
C ARG A 460 -6.55 -11.62 5.71
N GLY A 461 -7.61 -11.99 6.39
CA GLY A 461 -7.52 -12.81 7.59
C GLY A 461 -6.91 -14.19 7.33
N MET A 462 -7.24 -14.80 6.21
CA MET A 462 -6.73 -16.10 5.77
C MET A 462 -5.35 -16.05 5.12
N GLY A 463 -4.90 -14.88 4.68
CA GLY A 463 -3.68 -14.73 3.86
C GLY A 463 -3.85 -15.21 2.41
N THR A 464 -5.08 -15.26 1.93
CA THR A 464 -5.44 -15.67 0.58
C THR A 464 -5.44 -14.47 -0.36
N ALA A 465 -4.84 -14.59 -1.53
CA ALA A 465 -4.85 -13.53 -2.54
C ALA A 465 -6.28 -13.17 -2.95
N CYS A 466 -6.61 -11.89 -2.98
CA CYS A 466 -7.95 -11.43 -3.34
C CYS A 466 -7.92 -10.18 -4.21
N ILE A 467 -8.69 -10.22 -5.27
CA ILE A 467 -9.00 -9.07 -6.11
C ILE A 467 -10.51 -8.82 -6.03
N SER A 468 -10.90 -7.63 -5.60
CA SER A 468 -12.30 -7.25 -5.40
C SER A 468 -12.74 -6.16 -6.36
N GLY A 469 -14.05 -6.12 -6.63
CA GLY A 469 -14.66 -5.01 -7.36
C GLY A 469 -14.25 -4.92 -8.84
N CYS A 470 -14.03 -6.06 -9.49
CA CYS A 470 -13.72 -6.09 -10.92
C CYS A 470 -14.99 -5.87 -11.77
N GLY A 471 -15.40 -4.62 -11.91
CA GLY A 471 -16.61 -4.23 -12.64
C GLY A 471 -16.56 -4.51 -14.15
N ASP A 472 -15.40 -4.78 -14.70
CA ASP A 472 -15.21 -5.16 -16.11
C ASP A 472 -15.61 -6.62 -16.37
N ILE A 473 -15.81 -7.42 -15.32
CA ILE A 473 -16.29 -8.80 -15.44
C ILE A 473 -17.80 -8.82 -15.64
N VAL A 474 -18.24 -9.53 -16.68
CA VAL A 474 -19.64 -9.90 -16.88
C VAL A 474 -19.79 -11.37 -16.50
N ILE A 475 -20.33 -11.62 -15.31
CA ILE A 475 -20.48 -12.95 -14.74
C ILE A 475 -21.90 -13.51 -14.94
N ASP A 476 -21.98 -14.81 -15.26
CA ASP A 476 -23.21 -15.62 -15.23
C ASP A 476 -22.95 -16.88 -14.38
N GLU A 477 -23.21 -16.78 -13.10
CA GLU A 477 -22.95 -17.87 -12.13
C GLU A 477 -23.77 -19.14 -12.45
N LYS A 478 -24.97 -18.97 -13.03
CA LYS A 478 -25.82 -20.12 -13.42
C LYS A 478 -25.26 -20.90 -14.59
N LYS A 479 -24.68 -20.20 -15.56
CA LYS A 479 -23.99 -20.81 -16.70
C LYS A 479 -22.54 -21.14 -16.41
N LYS A 480 -22.06 -20.81 -15.22
CA LYS A 480 -20.68 -21.03 -14.78
C LYS A 480 -19.66 -20.47 -15.76
N GLN A 481 -19.82 -19.19 -16.10
CA GLN A 481 -18.94 -18.48 -17.02
C GLN A 481 -18.86 -16.98 -16.68
N PHE A 482 -17.75 -16.35 -17.09
CA PHE A 482 -17.65 -14.90 -17.13
C PHE A 482 -16.81 -14.44 -18.32
N THR A 483 -16.96 -13.17 -18.69
CA THR A 483 -16.14 -12.53 -19.73
C THR A 483 -15.28 -11.44 -19.11
N LEU A 484 -14.01 -11.37 -19.52
CA LEU A 484 -13.05 -10.35 -19.12
C LEU A 484 -12.05 -10.15 -20.25
N GLY A 485 -11.73 -8.90 -20.58
CA GLY A 485 -10.72 -8.60 -21.60
C GLY A 485 -11.01 -9.19 -22.99
N GLY A 486 -12.29 -9.36 -23.33
CA GLY A 486 -12.73 -9.93 -24.60
C GLY A 486 -12.69 -11.47 -24.68
N LYS A 487 -12.29 -12.15 -23.61
CA LYS A 487 -12.27 -13.61 -23.51
C LYS A 487 -13.35 -14.12 -22.56
N THR A 488 -14.00 -15.23 -22.91
CA THR A 488 -14.93 -15.94 -22.04
C THR A 488 -14.22 -17.07 -21.32
N TYR A 489 -14.38 -17.12 -20.00
CA TYR A 489 -13.84 -18.14 -19.12
C TYR A 489 -14.96 -19.02 -18.59
N PHE A 490 -14.72 -20.32 -18.58
CA PHE A 490 -15.64 -21.32 -18.08
C PHE A 490 -15.10 -21.97 -16.79
N GLU A 491 -15.96 -22.64 -16.05
CA GLU A 491 -15.54 -23.45 -14.92
C GLU A 491 -14.46 -24.45 -15.34
N GLY A 492 -13.37 -24.54 -14.55
CA GLY A 492 -12.22 -25.39 -14.86
C GLY A 492 -11.14 -24.75 -15.72
N ASP A 493 -11.38 -23.58 -16.32
CA ASP A 493 -10.32 -22.82 -17.00
C ASP A 493 -9.33 -22.23 -15.98
N TYR A 494 -8.06 -22.05 -16.38
CA TYR A 494 -7.05 -21.47 -15.53
C TYR A 494 -7.02 -19.94 -15.61
N ILE A 495 -6.86 -19.33 -14.44
CA ILE A 495 -6.65 -17.89 -14.27
C ILE A 495 -5.64 -17.63 -13.16
N SER A 496 -4.91 -16.53 -13.25
CA SER A 496 -3.92 -16.13 -12.25
C SER A 496 -4.25 -14.73 -11.72
N LEU A 497 -4.15 -14.57 -10.39
CA LEU A 497 -4.47 -13.34 -9.67
C LEU A 497 -3.23 -12.79 -8.98
N ASP A 498 -2.90 -11.54 -9.23
CA ASP A 498 -1.93 -10.79 -8.43
C ASP A 498 -2.69 -9.90 -7.44
N GLY A 499 -2.89 -10.41 -6.25
CA GLY A 499 -3.58 -9.70 -5.18
C GLY A 499 -2.84 -8.46 -4.67
N SER A 500 -1.55 -8.31 -4.98
CA SER A 500 -0.76 -7.14 -4.60
C SER A 500 -0.93 -5.96 -5.55
N THR A 501 -1.13 -6.23 -6.84
CA THR A 501 -1.31 -5.20 -7.88
C THR A 501 -2.74 -5.07 -8.39
N GLY A 502 -3.58 -6.05 -8.08
CA GLY A 502 -4.94 -6.15 -8.61
C GLY A 502 -5.03 -6.62 -10.06
N LYS A 503 -3.94 -7.07 -10.66
CA LYS A 503 -3.91 -7.56 -12.05
C LYS A 503 -4.39 -9.00 -12.15
N ILE A 504 -5.16 -9.26 -13.19
CA ILE A 504 -5.72 -10.57 -13.52
C ILE A 504 -5.07 -11.04 -14.82
N TYR A 505 -4.49 -12.23 -14.79
CA TYR A 505 -3.75 -12.80 -15.92
C TYR A 505 -4.46 -14.02 -16.48
N ASP A 506 -4.34 -14.21 -17.79
CA ASP A 506 -4.79 -15.42 -18.49
C ASP A 506 -3.90 -16.62 -18.16
N GLY A 507 -4.53 -17.78 -17.94
CA GLY A 507 -3.80 -19.04 -17.76
C GLY A 507 -3.18 -19.26 -16.39
N ASP A 508 -2.36 -20.29 -16.32
CA ASP A 508 -1.66 -20.77 -15.11
C ASP A 508 -0.22 -20.22 -15.08
N ILE A 509 -0.01 -19.13 -14.33
CA ILE A 509 1.33 -18.56 -14.12
C ILE A 509 1.95 -19.22 -12.88
N GLN A 510 3.19 -19.69 -13.02
CA GLN A 510 3.91 -20.34 -11.94
C GLN A 510 4.10 -19.39 -10.73
N THR A 511 3.79 -19.89 -9.54
CA THR A 511 3.99 -19.20 -8.26
C THR A 511 5.17 -19.78 -7.50
N GLN A 512 5.74 -18.94 -6.61
CA GLN A 512 6.77 -19.32 -5.64
C GLN A 512 6.22 -19.11 -4.24
N GLU A 513 6.51 -20.03 -3.32
CA GLU A 513 6.12 -19.86 -1.93
C GLU A 513 6.85 -18.68 -1.27
N ALA A 514 6.23 -18.11 -0.23
CA ALA A 514 6.82 -17.05 0.56
C ALA A 514 8.13 -17.50 1.21
N SER A 515 9.22 -16.76 0.95
CA SER A 515 10.53 -17.03 1.54
C SER A 515 10.82 -16.06 2.68
N ILE A 516 10.66 -16.52 3.92
CA ILE A 516 11.06 -15.77 5.11
C ILE A 516 12.54 -16.10 5.39
N SER A 517 13.43 -15.14 5.13
CA SER A 517 14.87 -15.27 5.38
C SER A 517 15.21 -15.19 6.88
N GLY A 518 16.42 -15.65 7.25
CA GLY A 518 16.96 -15.44 8.61
C GLY A 518 17.08 -13.96 9.01
N ASN A 519 17.24 -13.07 8.04
CA ASN A 519 17.26 -11.63 8.25
C ASN A 519 15.93 -11.07 8.71
N PHE A 520 14.81 -11.67 8.31
CA PHE A 520 13.50 -11.32 8.85
C PHE A 520 13.45 -11.48 10.37
N GLY A 521 13.93 -12.62 10.88
CA GLY A 521 14.02 -12.87 12.33
C GLY A 521 14.92 -11.87 13.05
N ARG A 522 16.07 -11.50 12.45
CA ARG A 522 16.97 -10.48 13.02
C ARG A 522 16.30 -9.11 13.15
N ILE A 523 15.67 -8.65 12.08
CA ILE A 523 14.96 -7.34 12.06
C ILE A 523 13.82 -7.35 13.08
N MET A 524 13.03 -8.42 13.15
CA MET A 524 11.94 -8.55 14.11
C MET A 524 12.44 -8.58 15.57
N SER A 525 13.54 -9.23 15.83
CA SER A 525 14.19 -9.23 17.15
C SER A 525 14.64 -7.82 17.57
N TRP A 526 15.25 -7.08 16.65
CA TRP A 526 15.61 -5.69 16.93
C TRP A 526 14.37 -4.82 17.14
N ALA A 527 13.34 -4.97 16.30
CA ALA A 527 12.09 -4.24 16.46
C ALA A 527 11.45 -4.49 17.83
N ASP A 528 11.37 -5.74 18.27
CA ASP A 528 10.81 -6.10 19.57
C ASP A 528 11.58 -5.47 20.74
N SER A 529 12.90 -5.24 20.60
CA SER A 529 13.70 -4.59 21.63
C SER A 529 13.43 -3.08 21.78
N PHE A 530 12.91 -2.43 20.72
CA PHE A 530 12.64 -0.98 20.72
C PHE A 530 11.19 -0.61 20.97
N ARG A 531 10.22 -1.46 20.57
CA ARG A 531 8.80 -1.15 20.69
C ARG A 531 8.33 -1.13 22.16
N LYS A 532 7.37 -0.25 22.42
CA LYS A 532 6.65 -0.18 23.70
C LYS A 532 5.27 -0.85 23.57
N LEU A 533 4.58 -0.64 22.45
CA LEU A 533 3.31 -1.30 22.20
C LEU A 533 3.49 -2.82 22.08
N ARG A 534 2.64 -3.55 22.76
CA ARG A 534 2.43 -4.98 22.50
C ARG A 534 1.63 -5.17 21.23
N VAL A 535 1.80 -6.29 20.57
CA VAL A 535 1.07 -6.64 19.35
C VAL A 535 0.30 -7.93 19.58
N ARG A 536 -1.02 -7.81 19.51
CA ARG A 536 -1.97 -8.93 19.56
C ARG A 536 -2.54 -9.19 18.18
N THR A 537 -3.32 -10.25 18.06
CA THR A 537 -3.99 -10.60 16.81
C THR A 537 -5.51 -10.66 16.98
N ASN A 538 -6.21 -10.43 15.87
CA ASN A 538 -7.64 -10.75 15.73
C ASN A 538 -7.72 -12.17 15.18
N ALA A 539 -8.21 -13.12 15.97
CA ALA A 539 -8.28 -14.52 15.57
C ALA A 539 -9.49 -15.19 16.20
N ASP A 540 -10.22 -15.94 15.41
CA ASP A 540 -11.45 -16.62 15.80
C ASP A 540 -11.28 -18.15 15.79
N THR A 541 -10.21 -18.66 15.15
CA THR A 541 -9.90 -20.08 15.02
C THR A 541 -8.54 -20.44 15.62
N PRO A 542 -8.34 -21.69 16.05
CA PRO A 542 -7.02 -22.14 16.52
C PRO A 542 -5.92 -22.03 15.44
N ALA A 543 -6.27 -22.25 14.18
CA ALA A 543 -5.33 -22.15 13.06
C ALA A 543 -4.82 -20.70 12.86
N ASP A 544 -5.73 -19.73 12.88
CA ASP A 544 -5.36 -18.31 12.78
C ASP A 544 -4.51 -17.87 13.97
N ALA A 545 -4.90 -18.31 15.18
CA ALA A 545 -4.16 -18.02 16.40
C ALA A 545 -2.75 -18.61 16.37
N ALA A 546 -2.59 -19.85 15.94
CA ALA A 546 -1.29 -20.52 15.80
C ALA A 546 -0.39 -19.80 14.78
N ASN A 547 -0.94 -19.42 13.63
CA ASN A 547 -0.22 -18.66 12.62
C ASN A 547 0.23 -17.29 13.15
N ALA A 548 -0.65 -16.58 13.85
CA ALA A 548 -0.31 -15.28 14.45
C ALA A 548 0.78 -15.40 15.52
N VAL A 549 0.73 -16.42 16.39
CA VAL A 549 1.79 -16.68 17.37
C VAL A 549 3.12 -16.97 16.68
N ARG A 550 3.10 -17.76 15.63
CA ARG A 550 4.31 -18.02 14.80
C ARG A 550 4.89 -16.71 14.23
N LEU A 551 4.04 -15.76 13.88
CA LEU A 551 4.44 -14.42 13.38
C LEU A 551 4.76 -13.42 14.51
N GLY A 552 4.64 -13.82 15.77
CA GLY A 552 5.06 -13.04 16.92
C GLY A 552 3.94 -12.35 17.69
N ALA A 553 2.68 -12.75 17.52
CA ALA A 553 1.56 -12.24 18.32
C ALA A 553 1.70 -12.60 19.81
N GLU A 554 1.44 -11.62 20.67
CA GLU A 554 1.58 -11.72 22.11
C GLU A 554 0.25 -12.01 22.83
N GLY A 555 -0.82 -12.15 22.10
CA GLY A 555 -2.16 -12.42 22.59
C GLY A 555 -3.20 -12.30 21.48
N ILE A 556 -4.46 -12.56 21.83
CA ILE A 556 -5.62 -12.27 20.98
C ILE A 556 -6.28 -11.00 21.53
N GLY A 557 -6.34 -9.95 20.73
CA GLY A 557 -7.01 -8.70 21.08
C GLY A 557 -8.48 -8.67 20.70
N LEU A 558 -8.91 -9.55 19.80
CA LEU A 558 -10.30 -9.72 19.39
C LEU A 558 -10.54 -11.15 18.93
N CYS A 559 -11.41 -11.85 19.65
CA CYS A 559 -12.06 -13.08 19.21
C CYS A 559 -13.54 -12.80 19.02
N ARG A 560 -14.02 -12.92 17.78
CA ARG A 560 -15.41 -12.69 17.39
C ARG A 560 -16.20 -13.98 17.55
N THR A 561 -17.07 -14.05 18.53
CA THR A 561 -17.82 -15.30 18.82
C THR A 561 -18.88 -15.63 17.78
N GLU A 562 -19.40 -14.63 17.06
CA GLU A 562 -20.38 -14.85 16.00
C GLU A 562 -19.88 -15.76 14.88
N HIS A 563 -18.61 -15.70 14.53
CA HIS A 563 -18.03 -16.54 13.47
C HIS A 563 -18.05 -18.03 13.83
N MET A 564 -18.11 -18.36 15.11
CA MET A 564 -18.16 -19.72 15.59
C MET A 564 -19.54 -20.40 15.38
N PHE A 565 -20.58 -19.62 15.03
CA PHE A 565 -21.95 -20.11 14.93
C PHE A 565 -22.39 -20.46 13.51
N PHE A 566 -21.65 -20.12 12.49
CA PHE A 566 -22.03 -20.33 11.09
C PHE A 566 -21.75 -21.75 10.57
N GLU A 567 -21.09 -22.60 11.33
CA GLU A 567 -20.84 -23.98 10.92
C GLU A 567 -22.15 -24.79 10.80
N PRO A 568 -22.24 -25.74 9.84
CA PRO A 568 -23.48 -26.48 9.55
C PRO A 568 -24.13 -27.19 10.74
N GLU A 569 -23.31 -27.64 11.70
CA GLU A 569 -23.83 -28.32 12.91
C GLU A 569 -24.40 -27.34 13.96
N ARG A 570 -23.99 -26.10 13.89
CA ARG A 570 -24.27 -25.07 14.91
C ARG A 570 -25.36 -24.11 14.52
N ILE A 571 -25.41 -23.73 13.23
CA ILE A 571 -26.37 -22.75 12.76
C ILE A 571 -27.84 -23.12 13.01
N PRO A 572 -28.28 -24.40 12.90
CA PRO A 572 -29.64 -24.75 13.26
C PRO A 572 -29.97 -24.51 14.75
N LYS A 573 -28.99 -24.66 15.65
CA LYS A 573 -29.16 -24.46 17.09
C LYS A 573 -29.30 -22.98 17.45
N ILE A 574 -28.54 -22.12 16.82
CA ILE A 574 -28.67 -20.67 16.96
C ILE A 574 -30.04 -20.19 16.44
N ARG A 575 -30.46 -20.74 15.29
CA ARG A 575 -31.78 -20.44 14.70
C ARG A 575 -32.92 -20.86 15.60
N LYS A 576 -32.82 -21.99 16.29
CA LYS A 576 -33.78 -22.42 17.33
C LYS A 576 -33.85 -21.43 18.49
N MET A 577 -32.71 -20.96 18.96
CA MET A 577 -32.63 -19.95 20.00
C MET A 577 -33.34 -18.65 19.58
N ILE A 578 -33.06 -18.17 18.35
CA ILE A 578 -33.66 -16.96 17.80
C ILE A 578 -35.20 -17.06 17.69
N LEU A 579 -35.72 -18.22 17.29
CA LEU A 579 -37.15 -18.45 17.10
C LEU A 579 -37.90 -18.86 18.40
N SER A 580 -37.18 -19.05 19.51
CA SER A 580 -37.77 -19.41 20.82
C SER A 580 -38.69 -18.28 21.32
N LYS A 581 -39.87 -18.65 21.79
CA LYS A 581 -40.89 -17.71 22.27
C LYS A 581 -40.80 -17.45 23.77
N THR A 582 -40.23 -18.39 24.51
CA THR A 582 -40.06 -18.28 25.99
C THR A 582 -38.62 -18.29 26.40
N VAL A 583 -38.36 -17.84 27.64
CA VAL A 583 -36.98 -17.85 28.19
C VAL A 583 -36.50 -19.29 28.35
N GLU A 584 -37.39 -20.21 28.80
CA GLU A 584 -37.07 -21.62 29.01
C GLU A 584 -36.68 -22.31 27.70
N GLU A 585 -37.43 -22.07 26.61
CA GLU A 585 -37.08 -22.58 25.28
C GLU A 585 -35.74 -22.04 24.80
N ARG A 586 -35.49 -20.77 25.03
CA ARG A 586 -34.21 -20.12 24.64
C ARG A 586 -33.04 -20.68 25.43
N GLU A 587 -33.20 -20.82 26.76
CA GLU A 587 -32.15 -21.41 27.60
C GLU A 587 -31.84 -22.85 27.18
N LYS A 588 -32.86 -23.64 26.86
CA LYS A 588 -32.66 -25.00 26.37
C LYS A 588 -31.90 -25.06 25.05
N ALA A 589 -32.20 -24.15 24.10
CA ALA A 589 -31.47 -24.06 22.85
C ALA A 589 -30.02 -23.62 23.06
N LEU A 590 -29.79 -22.69 23.99
CA LEU A 590 -28.46 -22.20 24.34
C LEU A 590 -27.62 -23.27 25.08
N GLU A 591 -28.22 -24.12 25.89
CA GLU A 591 -27.52 -25.25 26.50
C GLU A 591 -26.90 -26.20 25.49
N GLU A 592 -27.54 -26.40 24.34
CA GLU A 592 -26.98 -27.19 23.23
C GLU A 592 -25.77 -26.55 22.58
N LEU A 593 -25.58 -25.24 22.70
CA LEU A 593 -24.45 -24.48 22.14
C LEU A 593 -23.24 -24.43 23.07
N ILE A 594 -23.43 -24.62 24.39
CA ILE A 594 -22.33 -24.52 25.36
C ILE A 594 -21.17 -25.47 25.04
N PRO A 595 -21.37 -26.76 24.72
CA PRO A 595 -20.27 -27.66 24.39
C PRO A 595 -19.43 -27.20 23.18
N PHE A 596 -20.06 -26.61 22.17
CA PHE A 596 -19.38 -26.08 20.97
C PHE A 596 -18.55 -24.86 21.34
N GLN A 597 -19.14 -23.86 21.97
CA GLN A 597 -18.43 -22.65 22.39
C GLN A 597 -17.29 -22.96 23.37
N LYS A 598 -17.53 -23.81 24.33
CA LYS A 598 -16.49 -24.25 25.27
C LYS A 598 -15.35 -24.96 24.54
N GLY A 599 -15.66 -25.83 23.60
CA GLY A 599 -14.66 -26.52 22.78
C GLY A 599 -13.79 -25.53 21.97
N ASP A 600 -14.39 -24.52 21.37
CA ASP A 600 -13.71 -23.47 20.63
C ASP A 600 -12.76 -22.67 21.53
N PHE A 601 -13.23 -22.23 22.69
CA PHE A 601 -12.40 -21.47 23.62
C PHE A 601 -11.29 -22.33 24.23
N LYS A 602 -11.53 -23.59 24.50
CA LYS A 602 -10.49 -24.53 24.93
C LYS A 602 -9.37 -24.61 23.90
N ALA A 603 -9.73 -24.81 22.63
CA ALA A 603 -8.77 -24.91 21.53
C ALA A 603 -7.95 -23.63 21.40
N LEU A 604 -8.55 -22.45 21.52
CA LEU A 604 -7.84 -21.18 21.52
C LEU A 604 -6.89 -21.02 22.72
N TYR A 605 -7.34 -21.33 23.92
CA TYR A 605 -6.49 -21.26 25.11
C TYR A 605 -5.32 -22.23 25.08
N GLU A 606 -5.51 -23.42 24.53
CA GLU A 606 -4.41 -24.38 24.33
C GLU A 606 -3.32 -23.84 23.38
N VAL A 607 -3.74 -23.25 22.26
CA VAL A 607 -2.81 -22.64 21.29
C VAL A 607 -2.10 -21.43 21.87
N MET A 608 -2.80 -20.61 22.64
CA MET A 608 -2.25 -19.36 23.19
C MET A 608 -1.36 -19.54 24.42
N GLU A 609 -1.35 -20.69 25.03
CA GLU A 609 -0.42 -21.08 26.13
C GLU A 609 -0.32 -20.04 27.25
N GLY A 610 -1.45 -19.54 27.73
CA GLY A 610 -1.51 -18.53 28.78
C GLY A 610 -1.37 -17.08 28.33
N LYS A 611 -1.12 -16.83 27.04
CA LYS A 611 -1.17 -15.47 26.50
C LYS A 611 -2.59 -14.91 26.61
N PRO A 612 -2.74 -13.58 26.78
CA PRO A 612 -4.07 -12.95 26.90
C PRO A 612 -4.96 -13.23 25.69
N VAL A 613 -6.24 -13.52 25.97
CA VAL A 613 -7.27 -13.69 24.94
C VAL A 613 -8.48 -12.84 25.32
N THR A 614 -8.78 -11.85 24.48
CA THR A 614 -9.97 -11.01 24.62
C THR A 614 -11.09 -11.58 23.77
N ILE A 615 -12.16 -12.02 24.44
CA ILE A 615 -13.33 -12.63 23.81
C ILE A 615 -14.45 -11.60 23.79
N ARG A 616 -14.90 -11.24 22.60
CA ARG A 616 -16.05 -10.35 22.41
C ARG A 616 -17.32 -11.19 22.37
N PHE A 617 -18.28 -10.82 23.20
CA PHE A 617 -19.60 -11.44 23.18
C PHE A 617 -20.35 -11.11 21.90
N LEU A 618 -21.41 -11.86 21.63
CA LEU A 618 -22.20 -11.79 20.40
C LEU A 618 -22.54 -10.33 20.06
N ASP A 619 -22.15 -9.91 18.86
CA ASP A 619 -22.27 -8.53 18.40
C ASP A 619 -23.32 -8.30 17.31
N PRO A 620 -23.40 -9.10 16.21
CA PRO A 620 -24.30 -8.80 15.10
C PRO A 620 -25.77 -9.00 15.48
N PRO A 621 -26.70 -8.32 14.77
CA PRO A 621 -28.12 -8.53 14.97
C PRO A 621 -28.54 -9.95 14.60
N LEU A 622 -29.62 -10.44 15.24
CA LEU A 622 -30.09 -11.84 15.07
C LEU A 622 -30.53 -12.18 13.64
N HIS A 623 -30.95 -11.21 12.85
CA HIS A 623 -31.34 -11.46 11.46
C HIS A 623 -30.20 -11.98 10.58
N GLU A 624 -28.95 -11.77 10.95
CA GLU A 624 -27.80 -12.30 10.20
C GLU A 624 -27.70 -13.84 10.25
N PHE A 625 -28.29 -14.46 11.26
CA PHE A 625 -28.29 -15.91 11.46
C PHE A 625 -29.51 -16.62 10.90
N VAL A 626 -30.59 -15.90 10.58
CA VAL A 626 -31.82 -16.51 10.11
C VAL A 626 -31.70 -17.01 8.65
N PRO A 627 -32.43 -18.12 8.33
CA PRO A 627 -32.31 -18.67 6.98
C PRO A 627 -32.98 -17.77 5.94
N THR A 628 -32.37 -17.72 4.76
CA THR A 628 -32.91 -17.05 3.57
C THR A 628 -33.37 -18.03 2.50
N ASP A 629 -32.84 -19.26 2.53
CA ASP A 629 -33.20 -20.35 1.61
C ASP A 629 -34.49 -21.07 2.07
N GLU A 630 -35.34 -21.37 1.10
CA GLU A 630 -36.63 -22.06 1.33
C GLU A 630 -36.47 -23.43 2.02
N LYS A 631 -35.44 -24.21 1.65
CA LYS A 631 -35.15 -25.52 2.22
C LYS A 631 -34.78 -25.43 3.70
N ASP A 632 -33.95 -24.46 4.03
CA ASP A 632 -33.54 -24.22 5.42
C ASP A 632 -34.70 -23.74 6.25
N ILE A 633 -35.59 -22.91 5.71
CA ILE A 633 -36.80 -22.45 6.38
C ILE A 633 -37.74 -23.63 6.65
N GLU A 634 -37.96 -24.51 5.67
CA GLU A 634 -38.79 -25.71 5.82
C GLU A 634 -38.18 -26.68 6.86
N ALA A 635 -36.86 -26.89 6.84
CA ALA A 635 -36.18 -27.75 7.79
C ALA A 635 -36.32 -27.20 9.23
N LEU A 636 -36.11 -25.90 9.41
CA LEU A 636 -36.23 -25.22 10.69
C LEU A 636 -37.67 -25.24 11.21
N ALA A 637 -38.67 -25.00 10.34
CA ALA A 637 -40.09 -25.08 10.70
C ALA A 637 -40.46 -26.47 11.18
N LYS A 638 -40.00 -27.51 10.50
CA LYS A 638 -40.22 -28.89 10.89
C LYS A 638 -39.58 -29.23 12.23
N ASP A 639 -38.33 -28.82 12.44
CA ASP A 639 -37.57 -29.09 13.65
C ASP A 639 -38.16 -28.40 14.89
N MET A 640 -38.72 -27.23 14.72
CA MET A 640 -39.36 -26.45 15.76
C MET A 640 -40.88 -26.68 15.90
N ASN A 641 -41.45 -27.52 15.06
CA ASN A 641 -42.91 -27.75 14.99
C ASN A 641 -43.71 -26.45 14.79
N LEU A 642 -43.22 -25.62 13.88
CA LEU A 642 -43.86 -24.36 13.43
C LEU A 642 -44.28 -24.48 11.99
N SER A 643 -45.20 -23.62 11.54
CA SER A 643 -45.48 -23.48 10.10
C SER A 643 -44.38 -22.71 9.39
N VAL A 644 -44.21 -22.94 8.07
CA VAL A 644 -43.27 -22.20 7.24
C VAL A 644 -43.59 -20.69 7.28
N GLU A 645 -44.89 -20.35 7.28
CA GLU A 645 -45.34 -18.96 7.35
C GLU A 645 -44.97 -18.29 8.67
N GLU A 646 -45.03 -18.99 9.79
CA GLU A 646 -44.60 -18.48 11.10
C GLU A 646 -43.10 -18.21 11.11
N VAL A 647 -42.30 -19.12 10.56
CA VAL A 647 -40.84 -18.92 10.46
C VAL A 647 -40.52 -17.72 9.58
N LYS A 648 -41.14 -17.61 8.39
CA LYS A 648 -40.96 -16.48 7.50
C LYS A 648 -41.39 -15.15 8.13
N SER A 649 -42.48 -15.12 8.86
CA SER A 649 -42.97 -13.93 9.56
C SER A 649 -41.94 -13.48 10.60
N THR A 650 -41.43 -14.38 11.42
CA THR A 650 -40.46 -14.07 12.45
C THR A 650 -39.14 -13.58 11.85
N CYS A 651 -38.65 -14.21 10.79
CA CYS A 651 -37.47 -13.77 10.06
C CYS A 651 -37.65 -12.36 9.49
N SER A 652 -38.84 -12.07 8.93
CA SER A 652 -39.17 -10.74 8.39
C SER A 652 -39.24 -9.67 9.48
N GLU A 653 -39.80 -10.01 10.65
CA GLU A 653 -39.86 -9.08 11.80
C GLU A 653 -38.50 -8.73 12.37
N LEU A 654 -37.53 -9.67 12.30
CA LEU A 654 -36.15 -9.46 12.74
C LEU A 654 -35.31 -8.63 11.75
N HIS A 655 -35.79 -8.47 10.52
CA HIS A 655 -35.05 -7.71 9.52
C HIS A 655 -34.96 -6.24 9.89
N GLU A 656 -33.74 -5.73 9.98
CA GLU A 656 -33.47 -4.33 10.34
C GLU A 656 -33.11 -3.50 9.11
N PHE A 657 -33.67 -2.29 9.01
CA PHE A 657 -33.36 -1.35 7.92
C PHE A 657 -31.96 -0.80 8.04
N ASN A 658 -31.47 -0.64 9.25
CA ASN A 658 -30.10 -0.22 9.53
C ASN A 658 -29.44 -1.11 10.60
N PRO A 659 -28.89 -2.26 10.21
CA PRO A 659 -28.32 -3.22 11.14
C PRO A 659 -27.22 -2.66 12.05
N MET A 660 -26.46 -1.68 11.55
CA MET A 660 -25.35 -1.08 12.31
C MET A 660 -25.84 -0.32 13.56
N MET A 661 -27.04 0.24 13.51
CA MET A 661 -27.64 1.02 14.60
C MET A 661 -28.80 0.30 15.29
N GLY A 662 -28.99 -0.98 15.00
CA GLY A 662 -30.14 -1.76 15.43
C GLY A 662 -29.94 -2.52 16.73
N HIS A 663 -30.68 -3.61 16.85
CA HIS A 663 -30.72 -4.51 18.01
C HIS A 663 -29.54 -5.51 17.95
N ARG A 664 -28.39 -5.07 18.38
CA ARG A 664 -27.13 -5.81 18.37
C ARG A 664 -26.29 -5.55 19.61
N GLY A 665 -25.20 -6.28 19.76
CA GLY A 665 -24.19 -6.08 20.81
C GLY A 665 -24.76 -6.20 22.22
N CYS A 666 -24.41 -5.26 23.08
CA CYS A 666 -24.92 -5.24 24.47
C CYS A 666 -26.44 -5.10 24.55
N ARG A 667 -27.09 -4.56 23.54
CA ARG A 667 -28.56 -4.45 23.47
C ARG A 667 -29.20 -5.81 23.42
N LEU A 668 -28.61 -6.79 22.72
CA LEU A 668 -29.04 -8.19 22.76
C LEU A 668 -28.83 -8.80 24.14
N SER A 669 -27.73 -8.54 24.79
CA SER A 669 -27.45 -9.04 26.14
C SER A 669 -28.38 -8.45 27.21
N VAL A 670 -28.88 -7.25 27.02
CA VAL A 670 -29.91 -6.65 27.88
C VAL A 670 -31.27 -7.28 27.63
N THR A 671 -31.67 -7.49 26.37
CA THR A 671 -32.95 -8.09 26.01
C THR A 671 -33.00 -9.58 26.32
N TYR A 672 -31.89 -10.28 26.04
CA TYR A 672 -31.74 -11.74 26.20
C TYR A 672 -30.51 -12.08 27.05
N PRO A 673 -30.54 -11.83 28.38
CA PRO A 673 -29.38 -12.07 29.26
C PRO A 673 -28.87 -13.50 29.24
N GLU A 674 -29.73 -14.46 28.84
CA GLU A 674 -29.40 -15.88 28.71
C GLU A 674 -28.23 -16.11 27.75
N ILE A 675 -28.10 -15.28 26.69
CA ILE A 675 -26.99 -15.37 25.74
C ILE A 675 -25.67 -15.06 26.45
N ALA A 676 -25.63 -13.99 27.23
CA ALA A 676 -24.44 -13.63 28.02
C ALA A 676 -24.10 -14.69 29.06
N ARG A 677 -25.10 -15.31 29.70
CA ARG A 677 -24.88 -16.42 30.64
C ARG A 677 -24.26 -17.61 29.95
N MET A 678 -24.78 -18.00 28.78
CA MET A 678 -24.25 -19.11 27.99
C MET A 678 -22.77 -18.87 27.62
N GLN A 679 -22.47 -17.73 27.06
CA GLN A 679 -21.11 -17.39 26.63
C GLN A 679 -20.17 -17.30 27.84
N THR A 680 -20.58 -16.70 28.94
CA THR A 680 -19.77 -16.62 30.16
C THR A 680 -19.46 -18.03 30.71
N ARG A 681 -20.44 -18.91 30.78
CA ARG A 681 -20.23 -20.29 31.21
C ARG A 681 -19.20 -20.99 30.33
N ALA A 682 -19.34 -20.88 29.01
CA ALA A 682 -18.42 -21.50 28.05
C ALA A 682 -16.98 -20.99 28.22
N VAL A 683 -16.78 -19.69 28.39
CA VAL A 683 -15.47 -19.06 28.60
C VAL A 683 -14.84 -19.53 29.91
N ILE A 684 -15.56 -19.44 30.99
CA ILE A 684 -15.02 -19.74 32.34
C ILE A 684 -14.74 -21.25 32.48
N GLU A 685 -15.64 -22.12 32.03
CA GLU A 685 -15.40 -23.57 32.02
C GLU A 685 -14.18 -23.94 31.15
N ALA A 686 -14.05 -23.37 29.94
CA ALA A 686 -12.91 -23.61 29.07
C ALA A 686 -11.59 -23.19 29.74
N ALA A 687 -11.54 -22.00 30.32
CA ALA A 687 -10.35 -21.50 31.01
C ALA A 687 -9.95 -22.36 32.19
N ILE A 688 -10.91 -22.77 33.06
CA ILE A 688 -10.66 -23.64 34.18
C ILE A 688 -10.13 -25.00 33.72
N GLU A 689 -10.75 -25.61 32.74
CA GLU A 689 -10.36 -26.93 32.24
C GLU A 689 -8.98 -26.92 31.64
N VAL A 690 -8.64 -25.96 30.78
CA VAL A 690 -7.32 -25.85 30.16
C VAL A 690 -6.24 -25.53 31.19
N SER A 691 -6.55 -24.67 32.18
CA SER A 691 -5.61 -24.37 33.27
C SER A 691 -5.26 -25.64 34.06
N LYS A 692 -6.25 -26.50 34.34
CA LYS A 692 -6.03 -27.77 35.04
C LYS A 692 -5.31 -28.82 34.21
N GLU A 693 -5.70 -28.95 32.94
CA GLU A 693 -5.17 -29.97 32.03
C GLU A 693 -3.74 -29.65 31.55
N LYS A 694 -3.44 -28.37 31.25
CA LYS A 694 -2.17 -27.94 30.65
C LYS A 694 -1.25 -27.21 31.63
N GLY A 695 -1.75 -26.77 32.76
CA GLY A 695 -0.96 -26.01 33.76
C GLY A 695 -0.68 -24.54 33.35
N PHE A 696 -1.37 -24.00 32.39
CA PHE A 696 -1.27 -22.61 32.03
C PHE A 696 -2.02 -21.70 33.00
N GLU A 697 -1.47 -20.53 33.29
CA GLU A 697 -2.18 -19.44 33.96
C GLU A 697 -3.02 -18.68 32.94
N ILE A 698 -4.34 -18.93 32.93
CA ILE A 698 -5.28 -18.30 32.00
C ILE A 698 -6.09 -17.26 32.73
N VAL A 699 -6.07 -16.02 32.26
CA VAL A 699 -6.90 -14.92 32.75
C VAL A 699 -7.82 -14.46 31.62
N PRO A 700 -9.07 -14.95 31.55
CA PRO A 700 -10.00 -14.54 30.52
C PRO A 700 -10.25 -13.03 30.52
N GLU A 701 -10.30 -12.44 29.35
CA GLU A 701 -10.71 -11.06 29.14
C GLU A 701 -12.04 -11.07 28.35
N ILE A 702 -13.14 -10.72 29.01
CA ILE A 702 -14.48 -10.71 28.42
C ILE A 702 -14.81 -9.27 28.03
N MET A 703 -15.13 -9.07 26.76
CA MET A 703 -15.40 -7.77 26.18
C MET A 703 -16.86 -7.63 25.76
N VAL A 704 -17.54 -6.62 26.31
CA VAL A 704 -18.92 -6.29 25.98
C VAL A 704 -18.93 -5.28 24.83
N PRO A 705 -19.54 -5.62 23.67
CA PRO A 705 -19.56 -4.72 22.50
C PRO A 705 -20.68 -3.67 22.59
N LEU A 706 -20.52 -2.59 21.82
CA LEU A 706 -21.55 -1.58 21.53
C LEU A 706 -22.08 -0.82 22.76
N VAL A 707 -21.28 -0.69 23.79
CA VAL A 707 -21.67 0.05 25.00
C VAL A 707 -21.67 1.55 24.74
N GLY A 708 -22.79 2.21 25.02
CA GLY A 708 -22.93 3.66 24.96
C GLY A 708 -23.22 4.32 26.30
N ASP A 709 -23.59 3.54 27.31
CA ASP A 709 -23.92 4.01 28.65
C ASP A 709 -23.34 3.08 29.73
N LYS A 710 -22.88 3.66 30.82
CA LYS A 710 -22.37 2.94 31.98
C LYS A 710 -23.35 1.87 32.51
N LYS A 711 -24.64 2.18 32.48
CA LYS A 711 -25.69 1.26 33.01
C LYS A 711 -25.87 0.03 32.12
N GLU A 712 -25.69 0.16 30.81
CA GLU A 712 -25.66 -0.98 29.87
C GLU A 712 -24.53 -1.94 30.25
N LEU A 713 -23.33 -1.42 30.43
CA LEU A 713 -22.18 -2.22 30.81
C LEU A 713 -22.39 -2.87 32.19
N LYS A 714 -22.86 -2.09 33.16
CA LYS A 714 -23.15 -2.64 34.51
C LYS A 714 -24.14 -3.78 34.48
N PHE A 715 -25.23 -3.62 33.73
CA PHE A 715 -26.25 -4.69 33.61
C PHE A 715 -25.64 -5.99 33.06
N VAL A 716 -24.93 -5.92 31.97
CA VAL A 716 -24.31 -7.09 31.34
C VAL A 716 -23.20 -7.66 32.22
N LYS A 717 -22.37 -6.79 32.80
CA LYS A 717 -21.34 -7.19 33.77
C LYS A 717 -21.88 -7.94 34.97
N ASP A 718 -23.00 -7.50 35.54
CA ASP A 718 -23.64 -8.17 36.69
C ASP A 718 -24.08 -9.59 36.29
N VAL A 719 -24.63 -9.79 35.13
CA VAL A 719 -24.97 -11.10 34.54
C VAL A 719 -23.73 -11.98 34.38
N ILE A 720 -22.66 -11.43 33.83
CA ILE A 720 -21.38 -12.14 33.63
C ILE A 720 -20.78 -12.55 34.97
N VAL A 721 -20.71 -11.66 35.95
CA VAL A 721 -20.13 -11.92 37.27
C VAL A 721 -20.93 -13.00 38.01
N GLU A 722 -22.25 -12.90 38.03
CA GLU A 722 -23.11 -13.89 38.63
C GLU A 722 -22.86 -15.29 38.08
N THR A 723 -22.81 -15.39 36.74
CA THR A 723 -22.58 -16.69 36.08
C THR A 723 -21.15 -17.19 36.30
N ALA A 724 -20.14 -16.32 36.17
CA ALA A 724 -18.74 -16.68 36.36
C ALA A 724 -18.48 -17.17 37.79
N GLU A 725 -18.98 -16.48 38.81
CA GLU A 725 -18.80 -16.89 40.21
C GLU A 725 -19.54 -18.21 40.53
N LYS A 726 -20.71 -18.42 39.93
CA LYS A 726 -21.42 -19.68 40.02
C LYS A 726 -20.60 -20.83 39.42
N VAL A 727 -20.08 -20.69 38.25
CA VAL A 727 -19.24 -21.72 37.59
C VAL A 727 -17.96 -21.98 38.39
N LYS A 728 -17.30 -20.94 38.89
CA LYS A 728 -16.11 -21.07 39.74
C LYS A 728 -16.40 -21.88 41.00
N ALA A 729 -17.54 -21.62 41.63
CA ALA A 729 -17.98 -22.38 42.80
C ALA A 729 -18.27 -23.85 42.46
N GLU A 730 -19.00 -24.11 41.36
CA GLU A 730 -19.28 -25.48 40.88
C GLU A 730 -18.00 -26.27 40.59
N LYS A 731 -16.96 -25.62 40.06
CA LYS A 731 -15.69 -26.23 39.68
C LYS A 731 -14.61 -26.13 40.77
N ASN A 732 -14.92 -25.54 41.90
CA ASN A 732 -13.98 -25.27 42.97
C ASN A 732 -12.68 -24.57 42.47
N SER A 733 -12.84 -23.46 41.79
CA SER A 733 -11.76 -22.70 41.14
C SER A 733 -11.66 -21.27 41.64
N ASN A 734 -10.43 -20.77 41.72
CA ASN A 734 -10.11 -19.38 42.02
C ASN A 734 -9.72 -18.58 40.75
N LEU A 735 -10.24 -18.96 39.58
CA LEU A 735 -9.93 -18.31 38.31
C LEU A 735 -10.12 -16.79 38.42
N VAL A 736 -9.10 -16.04 37.96
CA VAL A 736 -9.16 -14.59 37.80
C VAL A 736 -9.61 -14.31 36.36
N TYR A 737 -10.50 -13.37 36.20
CA TYR A 737 -10.97 -12.90 34.90
C TYR A 737 -11.21 -11.40 34.91
N HIS A 738 -11.18 -10.77 33.73
CA HIS A 738 -11.44 -9.32 33.57
C HIS A 738 -12.61 -9.08 32.64
N ILE A 739 -13.38 -8.06 32.95
CA ILE A 739 -14.50 -7.59 32.12
C ILE A 739 -14.24 -6.18 31.69
N GLY A 740 -14.23 -5.96 30.38
CA GLY A 740 -14.06 -4.66 29.79
C GLY A 740 -15.05 -4.42 28.65
N THR A 741 -14.83 -3.38 27.92
CA THR A 741 -15.74 -3.00 26.83
C THR A 741 -14.99 -2.56 25.59
N MET A 742 -15.66 -2.69 24.46
CA MET A 742 -15.26 -2.03 23.20
C MET A 742 -15.75 -0.59 23.23
N ILE A 743 -14.84 0.35 23.03
CA ILE A 743 -15.17 1.76 22.79
C ILE A 743 -15.31 1.95 21.28
N GLU A 744 -16.53 2.01 20.82
CA GLU A 744 -16.88 2.08 19.40
C GLU A 744 -18.03 3.02 19.07
N ILE A 745 -18.66 3.57 20.11
CA ILE A 745 -19.71 4.57 20.01
C ILE A 745 -19.14 5.92 20.45
N PRO A 746 -19.33 7.01 19.71
CA PRO A 746 -18.83 8.35 20.08
C PRO A 746 -19.26 8.78 21.49
N ARG A 747 -20.48 8.47 21.92
CA ARG A 747 -20.97 8.75 23.27
C ARG A 747 -20.12 8.04 24.34
N ALA A 748 -19.71 6.80 24.09
CA ALA A 748 -18.84 6.06 25.00
C ALA A 748 -17.47 6.72 25.17
N ALA A 749 -16.89 7.23 24.07
CA ALA A 749 -15.65 7.97 24.11
C ALA A 749 -15.75 9.27 24.92
N LEU A 750 -16.85 9.99 24.74
CA LEU A 750 -17.14 11.24 25.48
C LEU A 750 -17.34 11.02 27.00
N LEU A 751 -17.88 9.86 27.38
CA LEU A 751 -18.18 9.48 28.76
C LEU A 751 -17.29 8.35 29.29
N ALA A 752 -16.08 8.23 28.75
CA ALA A 752 -15.15 7.14 29.05
C ALA A 752 -14.77 7.05 30.53
N ASN A 753 -14.74 8.15 31.26
CA ASN A 753 -14.53 8.18 32.71
C ASN A 753 -15.65 7.47 33.47
N GLU A 754 -16.90 7.64 33.06
CA GLU A 754 -18.03 6.93 33.68
C GLU A 754 -17.99 5.44 33.36
N ILE A 755 -17.70 5.07 32.10
CA ILE A 755 -17.61 3.69 31.66
C ILE A 755 -16.45 2.98 32.35
N ALA A 756 -15.32 3.64 32.58
CA ALA A 756 -14.17 3.09 33.29
C ALA A 756 -14.42 2.78 34.79
N GLU A 757 -15.51 3.25 35.37
CA GLU A 757 -15.93 2.81 36.70
C GLU A 757 -16.29 1.31 36.69
N GLU A 758 -16.85 0.81 35.60
CA GLU A 758 -17.27 -0.58 35.44
C GLU A 758 -16.30 -1.41 34.59
N ALA A 759 -15.63 -0.82 33.60
CA ALA A 759 -14.73 -1.52 32.71
C ALA A 759 -13.30 -1.61 33.28
N GLU A 760 -12.75 -2.81 33.23
CA GLU A 760 -11.35 -3.06 33.66
C GLU A 760 -10.36 -2.89 32.51
N PHE A 761 -10.83 -2.85 31.27
CA PHE A 761 -10.05 -2.53 30.06
C PHE A 761 -10.93 -1.90 28.99
N PHE A 762 -10.28 -1.16 28.06
CA PHE A 762 -10.88 -0.64 26.84
C PHE A 762 -10.21 -1.24 25.62
N SER A 763 -11.02 -1.53 24.59
CA SER A 763 -10.54 -1.83 23.25
C SER A 763 -11.31 -0.97 22.26
N PHE A 764 -10.59 -0.18 21.43
CA PHE A 764 -11.25 0.66 20.44
C PHE A 764 -11.67 -0.17 19.24
N GLY A 765 -12.97 -0.23 18.97
CA GLY A 765 -13.57 -0.76 17.76
C GLY A 765 -13.65 0.33 16.69
N THR A 766 -12.53 0.61 16.03
CA THR A 766 -12.41 1.78 15.17
C THR A 766 -13.23 1.71 13.88
N ASN A 767 -13.67 0.55 13.46
CA ASN A 767 -14.58 0.44 12.31
C ASN A 767 -15.91 1.13 12.62
N ASP A 768 -16.58 0.75 13.71
CA ASP A 768 -17.84 1.36 14.13
C ASP A 768 -17.66 2.80 14.59
N LEU A 769 -16.59 3.11 15.32
CA LEU A 769 -16.29 4.47 15.75
C LEU A 769 -16.11 5.40 14.55
N THR A 770 -15.45 4.96 13.51
CA THR A 770 -15.28 5.71 12.26
C THR A 770 -16.62 5.92 11.56
N GLN A 771 -17.41 4.85 11.38
CA GLN A 771 -18.75 4.92 10.77
C GLN A 771 -19.63 5.97 11.45
N MET A 772 -19.71 5.92 12.76
CA MET A 772 -20.58 6.81 13.54
C MET A 772 -20.04 8.25 13.60
N THR A 773 -18.73 8.43 13.52
CA THR A 773 -18.11 9.76 13.51
C THR A 773 -18.28 10.45 12.16
N PHE A 774 -18.07 9.72 11.06
CA PHE A 774 -18.30 10.23 9.70
C PHE A 774 -19.78 10.27 9.30
N GLY A 775 -20.65 9.47 9.93
CA GLY A 775 -22.06 9.39 9.64
C GLY A 775 -22.41 8.65 8.35
N PHE A 776 -21.58 7.71 7.92
CA PHE A 776 -21.86 6.81 6.80
C PHE A 776 -21.43 5.38 7.06
N SER A 777 -22.14 4.44 6.42
CA SER A 777 -21.84 3.02 6.52
C SER A 777 -20.60 2.64 5.73
N ARG A 778 -19.76 1.79 6.29
CA ARG A 778 -18.62 1.18 5.62
C ARG A 778 -19.03 0.46 4.33
N ASP A 779 -20.13 -0.28 4.38
CA ASP A 779 -20.61 -1.11 3.28
C ASP A 779 -21.18 -0.28 2.12
N ASP A 780 -21.73 0.92 2.42
CA ASP A 780 -22.28 1.83 1.42
C ASP A 780 -21.29 2.87 0.91
N ALA A 781 -20.22 3.11 1.63
CA ALA A 781 -19.28 4.19 1.34
C ALA A 781 -18.62 4.07 -0.06
N GLY A 782 -18.41 2.85 -0.55
CA GLY A 782 -17.86 2.60 -1.88
C GLY A 782 -18.62 3.28 -3.03
N LYS A 783 -19.91 3.55 -2.82
CA LYS A 783 -20.76 4.21 -3.83
C LYS A 783 -20.39 5.65 -4.12
N PHE A 784 -19.78 6.37 -3.17
CA PHE A 784 -19.45 7.79 -3.29
C PHE A 784 -17.97 8.13 -3.01
N LEU A 785 -17.23 7.30 -2.28
CA LEU A 785 -15.83 7.57 -1.92
C LEU A 785 -14.94 7.74 -3.16
N VAL A 786 -15.22 7.04 -4.24
CA VAL A 786 -14.49 7.20 -5.51
C VAL A 786 -14.56 8.64 -6.01
N ASP A 787 -15.74 9.26 -5.94
CA ASP A 787 -15.92 10.64 -6.35
C ASP A 787 -15.27 11.63 -5.36
N TYR A 788 -15.25 11.29 -4.08
CA TYR A 788 -14.53 12.06 -3.05
C TYR A 788 -13.03 12.07 -3.30
N TYR A 789 -12.46 10.94 -3.73
CA TYR A 789 -11.04 10.89 -4.10
C TYR A 789 -10.75 11.70 -5.37
N LYS A 790 -11.60 11.58 -6.41
CA LYS A 790 -11.48 12.39 -7.63
C LYS A 790 -11.59 13.89 -7.35
N SER A 791 -12.48 14.27 -6.46
CA SER A 791 -12.71 15.66 -6.06
C SER A 791 -11.72 16.17 -5.00
N LYS A 792 -10.73 15.37 -4.61
CA LYS A 792 -9.73 15.70 -3.59
C LYS A 792 -10.31 16.07 -2.21
N ILE A 793 -11.48 15.52 -1.88
CA ILE A 793 -12.11 15.71 -0.57
C ILE A 793 -11.44 14.83 0.47
N TYR A 794 -11.21 13.55 0.15
CA TYR A 794 -10.44 12.63 0.97
C TYR A 794 -9.19 12.17 0.22
N GLU A 795 -8.07 12.08 0.93
CA GLU A 795 -6.80 11.56 0.39
C GLU A 795 -6.69 10.05 0.55
N SER A 796 -7.34 9.47 1.57
CA SER A 796 -7.31 8.05 1.88
C SER A 796 -8.66 7.55 2.39
N ASP A 797 -8.84 6.22 2.35
CA ASP A 797 -10.00 5.57 2.93
C ASP A 797 -9.93 5.63 4.47
N PRO A 798 -10.92 6.25 5.14
CA PRO A 798 -10.93 6.38 6.60
C PRO A 798 -11.09 5.03 7.33
N PHE A 799 -11.50 3.98 6.64
CA PHE A 799 -11.57 2.62 7.20
C PHE A 799 -10.25 1.85 7.09
N ALA A 800 -9.40 2.22 6.15
CA ALA A 800 -8.06 1.63 6.00
C ALA A 800 -7.01 2.34 6.85
N LYS A 801 -7.10 3.68 6.92
CA LYS A 801 -6.19 4.55 7.67
C LYS A 801 -6.97 5.40 8.65
N LEU A 802 -6.58 5.37 9.92
CA LEU A 802 -7.28 6.08 10.97
C LEU A 802 -7.33 7.59 10.71
N ASP A 803 -8.54 8.15 10.75
CA ASP A 803 -8.76 9.59 10.80
C ASP A 803 -8.28 10.15 12.15
N GLN A 804 -7.08 10.71 12.16
CA GLN A 804 -6.48 11.25 13.38
C GLN A 804 -7.09 12.58 13.81
N ASN A 805 -7.73 13.31 12.88
CA ASN A 805 -8.29 14.63 13.15
C ASN A 805 -9.66 14.59 13.82
N GLY A 806 -10.54 13.67 13.40
CA GLY A 806 -11.88 13.51 13.97
C GLY A 806 -11.94 12.34 14.94
N VAL A 807 -11.84 11.12 14.43
CA VAL A 807 -11.89 9.88 15.24
C VAL A 807 -10.76 9.87 16.28
N GLY A 808 -9.58 10.33 15.89
CA GLY A 808 -8.42 10.41 16.78
C GLY A 808 -8.65 11.27 18.01
N GLN A 809 -9.40 12.37 17.90
CA GLN A 809 -9.77 13.19 19.06
C GLN A 809 -10.64 12.42 20.05
N LEU A 810 -11.60 11.63 19.56
CA LEU A 810 -12.44 10.78 20.41
C LEU A 810 -11.60 9.72 21.14
N ILE A 811 -10.63 9.13 20.45
CA ILE A 811 -9.71 8.17 21.05
C ILE A 811 -8.86 8.83 22.15
N GLU A 812 -8.27 9.99 21.88
CA GLU A 812 -7.47 10.72 22.86
C GLU A 812 -8.30 11.10 24.10
N MET A 813 -9.54 11.56 23.90
CA MET A 813 -10.46 11.85 25.00
C MET A 813 -10.74 10.60 25.82
N ALA A 814 -11.05 9.49 25.17
CA ALA A 814 -11.38 8.25 25.88
C ALA A 814 -10.19 7.68 26.66
N VAL A 815 -8.98 7.74 26.11
CA VAL A 815 -7.76 7.36 26.82
C VAL A 815 -7.55 8.22 28.07
N THR A 816 -7.60 9.54 27.92
CA THR A 816 -7.38 10.49 28.99
C THR A 816 -8.43 10.35 30.11
N LYS A 817 -9.71 10.35 29.73
CA LYS A 817 -10.81 10.24 30.67
C LYS A 817 -10.87 8.85 31.34
N GLY A 818 -10.65 7.79 30.58
CA GLY A 818 -10.62 6.45 31.13
C GLY A 818 -9.53 6.27 32.19
N ARG A 819 -8.33 6.72 31.91
CA ARG A 819 -7.21 6.67 32.87
C ARG A 819 -7.29 7.67 34.00
N SER A 820 -8.04 8.76 33.86
CA SER A 820 -8.34 9.64 34.99
C SER A 820 -9.17 8.95 36.07
N GLN A 821 -10.07 8.06 35.69
CA GLN A 821 -10.88 7.25 36.59
C GLN A 821 -10.17 5.99 37.06
N ARG A 822 -9.47 5.30 36.15
CA ARG A 822 -8.73 4.07 36.42
C ARG A 822 -7.32 4.19 35.87
N PRO A 823 -6.34 4.61 36.67
CA PRO A 823 -4.96 4.90 36.23
C PRO A 823 -4.26 3.75 35.49
N ASN A 824 -4.56 2.51 35.87
CA ASN A 824 -3.99 1.29 35.29
C ASN A 824 -4.90 0.64 34.26
N LEU A 825 -5.83 1.39 33.65
CA LEU A 825 -6.71 0.89 32.61
C LEU A 825 -5.91 0.41 31.42
N LYS A 826 -6.05 -0.89 31.07
CA LYS A 826 -5.46 -1.44 29.85
C LYS A 826 -6.25 -0.95 28.66
N ILE A 827 -5.56 -0.41 27.68
CA ILE A 827 -6.17 0.17 26.47
C ILE A 827 -5.49 -0.37 25.23
N GLY A 828 -6.30 -0.88 24.31
CA GLY A 828 -5.85 -1.35 23.01
C GLY A 828 -6.80 -0.95 21.88
N ILE A 829 -6.44 -1.34 20.67
CA ILE A 829 -7.22 -1.17 19.45
C ILE A 829 -7.35 -2.52 18.75
N CYS A 830 -8.51 -2.80 18.19
CA CYS A 830 -8.77 -4.06 17.49
C CYS A 830 -9.48 -3.90 16.13
N GLY A 831 -9.74 -2.67 15.68
CA GLY A 831 -10.24 -2.41 14.33
C GLY A 831 -9.20 -2.69 13.24
N GLU A 832 -9.59 -2.56 11.99
CA GLU A 832 -8.70 -2.75 10.82
C GLU A 832 -7.44 -1.85 10.88
N HIS A 833 -7.53 -0.72 11.55
CA HIS A 833 -6.43 0.23 11.74
C HIS A 833 -5.25 -0.32 12.57
N GLY A 834 -5.46 -1.38 13.36
CA GLY A 834 -4.41 -1.98 14.19
C GLY A 834 -3.21 -2.55 13.41
N GLY A 835 -3.36 -2.78 12.12
CA GLY A 835 -2.30 -3.22 11.21
C GLY A 835 -1.76 -2.14 10.28
N ASP A 836 -2.29 -0.92 10.34
CA ASP A 836 -1.80 0.20 9.52
C ASP A 836 -0.66 0.95 10.23
N PRO A 837 0.52 1.12 9.60
CA PRO A 837 1.67 1.75 10.26
C PRO A 837 1.41 3.14 10.83
N SER A 838 0.69 4.02 10.11
CA SER A 838 0.39 5.37 10.58
C SER A 838 -0.56 5.36 11.79
N SER A 839 -1.52 4.45 11.79
CA SER A 839 -2.46 4.25 12.89
C SER A 839 -1.77 3.66 14.12
N VAL A 840 -0.84 2.73 13.92
CA VAL A 840 0.00 2.17 15.00
C VAL A 840 0.86 3.27 15.65
N ALA A 841 1.45 4.15 14.85
CA ALA A 841 2.20 5.31 15.36
C ALA A 841 1.32 6.23 16.20
N PHE A 842 0.08 6.47 15.79
CA PHE A 842 -0.91 7.22 16.59
C PHE A 842 -1.23 6.51 17.92
N CYS A 843 -1.45 5.20 17.91
CA CYS A 843 -1.68 4.42 19.13
C CYS A 843 -0.52 4.52 20.12
N HIS A 844 0.71 4.50 19.59
CA HIS A 844 1.91 4.73 20.42
C HIS A 844 1.91 6.14 21.03
N LYS A 845 1.60 7.17 20.22
CA LYS A 845 1.56 8.57 20.66
C LYS A 845 0.55 8.80 21.78
N VAL A 846 -0.63 8.23 21.69
CA VAL A 846 -1.68 8.40 22.71
C VAL A 846 -1.49 7.49 23.94
N GLY A 847 -0.48 6.64 23.93
CA GLY A 847 -0.09 5.81 25.09
C GLY A 847 -0.96 4.57 25.28
N MET A 848 -1.45 3.95 24.21
CA MET A 848 -2.09 2.63 24.29
C MET A 848 -1.10 1.56 24.73
N ASP A 849 -1.61 0.46 25.28
CA ASP A 849 -0.81 -0.68 25.72
C ASP A 849 -0.54 -1.67 24.59
N TYR A 850 -1.52 -1.87 23.69
CA TYR A 850 -1.36 -2.80 22.57
C TYR A 850 -2.17 -2.37 21.34
N VAL A 851 -1.77 -2.92 20.20
CA VAL A 851 -2.55 -2.95 18.97
C VAL A 851 -2.90 -4.40 18.64
N SER A 852 -4.04 -4.63 17.99
CA SER A 852 -4.48 -5.96 17.55
C SER A 852 -4.87 -5.92 16.08
N CYS A 853 -4.40 -6.88 15.31
CA CYS A 853 -4.56 -6.91 13.85
C CYS A 853 -4.71 -8.36 13.35
N SER A 854 -5.03 -8.50 12.07
CA SER A 854 -5.06 -9.82 11.44
C SER A 854 -3.69 -10.52 11.51
N PRO A 855 -3.64 -11.86 11.50
CA PRO A 855 -2.39 -12.61 11.71
C PRO A 855 -1.23 -12.19 10.82
N PHE A 856 -1.46 -12.00 9.53
CA PHE A 856 -0.43 -11.61 8.57
C PHE A 856 0.08 -10.17 8.73
N ARG A 857 -0.67 -9.33 9.44
CA ARG A 857 -0.24 -7.95 9.74
C ARG A 857 0.57 -7.82 11.03
N VAL A 858 0.68 -8.88 11.81
CA VAL A 858 1.45 -8.87 13.07
C VAL A 858 2.90 -8.40 12.88
N PRO A 859 3.68 -8.89 11.91
CA PRO A 859 5.03 -8.38 11.69
C PRO A 859 5.06 -6.90 11.30
N ILE A 860 4.13 -6.44 10.48
CA ILE A 860 4.00 -5.04 10.09
C ILE A 860 3.74 -4.15 11.31
N ALA A 861 2.81 -4.55 12.18
CA ALA A 861 2.49 -3.83 13.41
C ALA A 861 3.67 -3.80 14.38
N ARG A 862 4.41 -4.90 14.53
CA ARG A 862 5.62 -4.98 15.36
C ARG A 862 6.69 -3.99 14.88
N LEU A 863 6.95 -3.97 13.59
CA LEU A 863 7.91 -3.04 12.99
C LEU A 863 7.45 -1.59 13.11
N ALA A 864 6.19 -1.30 12.81
CA ALA A 864 5.62 0.04 12.92
C ALA A 864 5.64 0.56 14.36
N ALA A 865 5.35 -0.28 15.34
CA ALA A 865 5.44 0.05 16.77
C ALA A 865 6.88 0.40 17.19
N ALA A 866 7.86 -0.35 16.70
CA ALA A 866 9.27 -0.08 16.94
C ALA A 866 9.70 1.26 16.31
N GLN A 867 9.32 1.50 15.08
CA GLN A 867 9.61 2.75 14.37
C GLN A 867 9.00 3.97 15.08
N ALA A 868 7.76 3.84 15.58
CA ALA A 868 7.12 4.89 16.37
C ALA A 868 7.88 5.18 17.69
N ALA A 869 8.31 4.14 18.38
CA ALA A 869 9.09 4.28 19.61
C ALA A 869 10.45 4.96 19.36
N ILE A 870 11.14 4.58 18.30
CA ILE A 870 12.42 5.17 17.90
C ILE A 870 12.25 6.65 17.54
N ALA A 871 11.25 7.00 16.75
CA ALA A 871 10.98 8.37 16.32
C ALA A 871 10.65 9.31 17.51
N ASN A 872 10.03 8.78 18.56
CA ASN A 872 9.68 9.56 19.76
C ASN A 872 10.81 9.61 20.80
N ALA A 873 11.76 8.70 20.79
CA ALA A 873 12.91 8.73 21.70
C ALA A 873 13.89 9.87 21.37
N GLY A 874 13.84 10.41 20.18
CA GLY A 874 14.67 11.55 19.74
C GLY A 874 14.06 12.93 19.99
N LYS A 875 12.83 12.99 20.56
CA LYS A 875 12.15 14.21 20.98
C LYS A 875 12.11 14.27 22.51
#